data_21b860ef9f19aae0e21d68fc59dc3fb7
#
_entry.id   21b860ef9f19aae0e21d68fc59dc3fb7
#
_cell.length_a   1.000
_cell.length_b   1.000
_cell.length_c   1.000
_cell.angle_alpha   90.00
_cell.angle_beta   90.00
_cell.angle_gamma   90.00
#
_symmetry.space_group_name_H-M   'P 1'
#
loop_
_entity.id
_entity.type
_entity.pdbx_description
1 polymer ?
#
loop_
_entity_poly.entity_id
_entity_poly.type
_entity_poly.pdbx_seq_one_letter_code
_entity_poly.pdbx_strand_id
1 'polypeptide(L)'
;MRLKRIIYGAVISIQVLAIQTTFAQNKPVSKNAKRLIYKDVHAKIDDRVKDLIARMTPEEKFWQLFMIPGDVTTENKEQFKHGIFGLQVSAAAQGTGNAQQMLTYNTTEDALSLARKINKTQKYFIEETRLGIPIIPFDEALHGLVRQGATAFPQSIGLAATFDTTLMARIGNAIAEEARVRGLRDLLAPVINIATDVRWGRVEETYGEDPYLTTVMGHAFMNAIESQNIIITPKHFIANVGDGGRDSYPIELDKHYLEEIHFPPFKDAVKNISIRSLMTSYNSVYGVPATANPWLLTQKLKKQWGFKGFVISDAGAVGGANVLHFTARDYHDATAQAINAGLDVIFQVDYKHYKLFLPAFLDGSIPKSRIDDALARVLKAKFELGLFEHPYVDETKAEQSLLDPTHRQLAKEAALKSFVLLKNDQQVLPLIHGKKILVLGEDATEARLGGYSGSGNEKVSILQGIKDLAGANDQISYLKGSSRALNDHVLVDSTFLSTTGSSGLLGSYFKGINPKGTPAKIKRDHVIDFSWTLYPPDSALPLDDYSVLWEGKITSPKNADLNIGLEGNDGFKMFLDGKLVIDQWDKRSYHLQTVPFHFEKNKAYDIKIEFYEPKGNGKLKLVWDYGVQKSEEVEKAVQVAKSSDVIVMVAGIKEGEFLDRAMLNLPGNQEELIQELAKTGKPLVVILTGGSAINMQSWYKDVSAILNVWYPGEAGGAAVAETLFGKSNPSGKLPITYPVHEAQLPLVYNHKPTGRGDDYNNLSGEPMFPFGYGLSYTQFSYINLKVDRKSISRNETARVSFELKNTGDYDGDEVVQLYMRPLLSDLAQPVLALRAFERVHLKAGETKVVSFKVDKDVLQTLDSENVWRVAPGEYRMMIGSSSKALYLKENITVKP
;
A
#
# COMPACT_ATOMS: atom_id res chain seq x y z
N MET A 1 -31.48 -34.04 -74.29
CA MET A 1 -31.64 -35.27 -75.13
C MET A 1 -31.97 -36.41 -74.19
N ARG A 2 -33.20 -36.89 -74.35
CA ARG A 2 -33.72 -38.23 -74.19
C ARG A 2 -33.30 -39.03 -72.93
N LEU A 3 -34.25 -39.26 -71.96
CA LEU A 3 -35.40 -40.15 -71.93
C LEU A 3 -35.05 -41.68 -71.89
N LYS A 4 -35.49 -42.34 -70.84
CA LYS A 4 -36.49 -43.42 -70.72
C LYS A 4 -36.29 -44.16 -69.36
N ARG A 5 -37.21 -44.11 -68.49
CA ARG A 5 -38.33 -44.97 -68.15
C ARG A 5 -38.07 -46.49 -68.36
N ILE A 6 -38.28 -47.26 -67.31
CA ILE A 6 -39.18 -48.41 -67.33
C ILE A 6 -39.51 -48.83 -65.89
N ILE A 7 -40.81 -49.08 -65.65
CA ILE A 7 -41.61 -49.51 -64.58
C ILE A 7 -41.64 -51.04 -64.52
N TYR A 8 -41.82 -51.67 -63.39
CA TYR A 8 -42.59 -52.88 -63.01
C TYR A 8 -42.03 -53.42 -61.74
N GLY A 9 -42.68 -53.82 -60.71
CA GLY A 9 -44.11 -54.20 -60.46
C GLY A 9 -44.16 -54.78 -59.04
N ALA A 10 -45.27 -54.64 -58.43
CA ALA A 10 -45.56 -55.01 -57.02
C ALA A 10 -45.61 -56.50 -56.77
N VAL A 11 -45.18 -56.93 -55.58
CA VAL A 11 -45.82 -57.98 -54.81
C VAL A 11 -45.78 -57.64 -53.31
N ILE A 12 -47.00 -57.65 -52.76
CA ILE A 12 -47.26 -57.43 -51.29
C ILE A 12 -47.01 -58.77 -50.62
N SER A 13 -46.18 -58.73 -49.53
CA SER A 13 -46.21 -59.77 -48.50
C SER A 13 -46.25 -59.14 -47.15
N ILE A 14 -47.37 -59.17 -46.49
CA ILE A 14 -47.61 -58.78 -45.15
C ILE A 14 -46.98 -59.86 -44.25
N GLN A 15 -45.92 -59.47 -43.54
CA GLN A 15 -45.48 -60.18 -42.32
C GLN A 15 -45.66 -59.27 -41.11
N VAL A 16 -46.60 -59.65 -40.23
CA VAL A 16 -46.85 -59.14 -38.91
C VAL A 16 -45.64 -59.50 -38.05
N LEU A 17 -44.83 -58.50 -37.70
CA LEU A 17 -43.76 -58.65 -36.75
C LEU A 17 -44.27 -58.07 -35.41
N ALA A 18 -44.48 -58.92 -34.43
CA ALA A 18 -44.87 -58.57 -33.04
C ALA A 18 -43.72 -57.74 -32.41
N ILE A 19 -43.98 -56.48 -32.17
CA ILE A 19 -43.09 -55.65 -31.37
C ILE A 19 -43.27 -56.07 -29.90
N GLN A 20 -42.32 -56.86 -29.38
CA GLN A 20 -42.15 -57.04 -27.94
C GLN A 20 -41.62 -55.73 -27.39
N THR A 21 -42.46 -54.94 -26.76
CA THR A 21 -42.09 -53.85 -25.86
C THR A 21 -41.39 -54.42 -24.61
N THR A 22 -40.07 -54.42 -24.64
CA THR A 22 -39.28 -54.64 -23.43
C THR A 22 -39.48 -53.44 -22.57
N PHE A 23 -40.26 -53.56 -21.55
CA PHE A 23 -40.29 -52.68 -20.42
C PHE A 23 -38.88 -52.68 -19.80
N ALA A 24 -38.08 -51.63 -20.13
CA ALA A 24 -36.90 -51.34 -19.36
C ALA A 24 -37.35 -51.10 -17.88
N GLN A 25 -37.10 -52.07 -17.03
CA GLN A 25 -37.24 -51.87 -15.59
C GLN A 25 -36.37 -50.68 -15.21
N ASN A 26 -36.98 -49.51 -14.99
CA ASN A 26 -36.39 -48.44 -14.25
C ASN A 26 -35.95 -49.03 -12.89
N LYS A 27 -34.63 -49.28 -12.74
CA LYS A 27 -34.05 -49.49 -11.45
C LYS A 27 -34.46 -48.27 -10.58
N PRO A 28 -35.02 -48.44 -9.41
CA PRO A 28 -35.36 -47.32 -8.56
C PRO A 28 -34.06 -46.55 -8.32
N VAL A 29 -33.99 -45.32 -8.84
CA VAL A 29 -32.97 -44.36 -8.44
C VAL A 29 -33.06 -44.28 -6.93
N SER A 30 -31.99 -44.67 -6.26
CA SER A 30 -31.87 -44.65 -4.81
C SER A 30 -32.43 -43.32 -4.29
N LYS A 31 -33.54 -43.35 -3.55
CA LYS A 31 -34.22 -42.19 -2.95
C LYS A 31 -33.38 -41.47 -1.88
N ASN A 32 -32.09 -41.79 -1.76
CA ASN A 32 -31.17 -41.25 -0.77
C ASN A 32 -29.99 -40.39 -1.34
N ALA A 33 -30.01 -40.01 -2.60
CA ALA A 33 -29.12 -38.96 -3.03
C ALA A 33 -29.62 -37.63 -2.42
N LYS A 34 -29.04 -37.18 -1.29
CA LYS A 34 -29.39 -35.89 -0.69
C LYS A 34 -29.25 -34.83 -1.77
N ARG A 35 -30.35 -34.14 -2.12
CA ARG A 35 -30.39 -33.04 -3.08
C ARG A 35 -29.23 -32.10 -2.77
N LEU A 36 -28.44 -31.69 -3.78
CA LEU A 36 -27.33 -30.75 -3.64
C LEU A 36 -27.89 -29.32 -3.59
N ILE A 37 -28.31 -28.87 -2.39
CA ILE A 37 -28.94 -27.56 -2.23
C ILE A 37 -27.96 -26.45 -2.59
N TYR A 38 -26.67 -26.64 -2.29
CA TYR A 38 -25.66 -25.61 -2.63
C TYR A 38 -25.49 -25.36 -4.15
N LYS A 39 -25.89 -26.30 -5.01
CA LYS A 39 -25.90 -26.15 -6.47
C LYS A 39 -27.23 -25.61 -7.01
N ASP A 40 -28.26 -25.45 -6.17
CA ASP A 40 -29.55 -24.93 -6.59
C ASP A 40 -29.52 -23.38 -6.56
N VAL A 41 -29.50 -22.77 -7.74
CA VAL A 41 -29.44 -21.30 -7.92
C VAL A 41 -30.65 -20.56 -7.32
N HIS A 42 -31.78 -21.27 -7.15
CA HIS A 42 -33.01 -20.70 -6.58
C HIS A 42 -33.08 -20.85 -5.05
N ALA A 43 -32.18 -21.62 -4.44
CA ALA A 43 -32.12 -21.74 -2.99
C ALA A 43 -31.50 -20.49 -2.35
N LYS A 44 -31.94 -20.14 -1.14
CA LYS A 44 -31.36 -19.01 -0.40
C LYS A 44 -29.87 -19.26 -0.14
N ILE A 45 -29.05 -18.21 -0.24
CA ILE A 45 -27.60 -18.31 -0.02
C ILE A 45 -27.27 -18.96 1.33
N ASP A 46 -27.96 -18.60 2.41
CA ASP A 46 -27.73 -19.18 3.74
C ASP A 46 -28.01 -20.70 3.79
N ASP A 47 -28.99 -21.19 3.03
CA ASP A 47 -29.26 -22.61 2.95
C ASP A 47 -28.22 -23.33 2.08
N ARG A 48 -27.77 -22.71 1.01
CA ARG A 48 -26.66 -23.22 0.17
C ARG A 48 -25.37 -23.33 1.00
N VAL A 49 -25.04 -22.30 1.77
CA VAL A 49 -23.86 -22.28 2.67
C VAL A 49 -23.95 -23.43 3.70
N LYS A 50 -25.09 -23.60 4.38
CA LYS A 50 -25.27 -24.67 5.38
C LYS A 50 -25.13 -26.07 4.77
N ASP A 51 -25.74 -26.30 3.59
CA ASP A 51 -25.63 -27.56 2.88
C ASP A 51 -24.18 -27.87 2.46
N LEU A 52 -23.45 -26.85 1.96
CA LEU A 52 -22.06 -27.01 1.54
C LEU A 52 -21.14 -27.33 2.72
N ILE A 53 -21.23 -26.57 3.82
CA ILE A 53 -20.43 -26.80 5.05
C ILE A 53 -20.67 -28.22 5.61
N ALA A 54 -21.92 -28.70 5.58
CA ALA A 54 -22.27 -30.05 6.06
C ALA A 54 -21.65 -31.18 5.24
N ARG A 55 -21.21 -30.92 4.01
CA ARG A 55 -20.59 -31.90 3.09
C ARG A 55 -19.06 -31.87 3.12
N MET A 56 -18.46 -30.85 3.68
CA MET A 56 -17.00 -30.65 3.67
C MET A 56 -16.30 -31.55 4.70
N THR A 57 -15.16 -32.12 4.29
CA THR A 57 -14.21 -32.74 5.23
C THR A 57 -13.46 -31.67 6.03
N PRO A 58 -12.84 -32.05 7.18
CA PRO A 58 -12.02 -31.08 7.93
C PRO A 58 -10.91 -30.41 7.09
N GLU A 59 -10.26 -31.16 6.21
CA GLU A 59 -9.22 -30.63 5.31
C GLU A 59 -9.82 -29.64 4.31
N GLU A 60 -10.96 -29.95 3.68
CA GLU A 60 -11.66 -29.04 2.78
C GLU A 60 -12.08 -27.75 3.49
N LYS A 61 -12.46 -27.84 4.77
CA LYS A 61 -12.78 -26.67 5.60
C LYS A 61 -11.57 -25.78 5.82
N PHE A 62 -10.42 -26.35 6.16
CA PHE A 62 -9.17 -25.62 6.31
C PHE A 62 -8.81 -24.91 5.02
N TRP A 63 -8.79 -25.61 3.89
CA TRP A 63 -8.37 -25.03 2.61
C TRP A 63 -9.27 -23.88 2.15
N GLN A 64 -10.55 -23.87 2.48
CA GLN A 64 -11.42 -22.73 2.19
C GLN A 64 -11.13 -21.50 3.08
N LEU A 65 -10.28 -21.63 4.09
CA LEU A 65 -9.85 -20.57 4.99
C LEU A 65 -8.35 -20.27 4.86
N PHE A 66 -7.71 -20.75 3.78
CA PHE A 66 -6.28 -20.58 3.51
C PHE A 66 -6.07 -19.98 2.12
N MET A 67 -5.32 -18.87 2.04
CA MET A 67 -5.04 -18.15 0.81
C MET A 67 -3.53 -17.96 0.61
N ILE A 68 -3.08 -18.02 -0.64
CA ILE A 68 -1.66 -17.93 -1.03
C ILE A 68 -1.50 -17.31 -2.43
N PRO A 69 -0.32 -16.78 -2.79
CA PRO A 69 0.05 -16.58 -4.18
C PRO A 69 0.36 -17.92 -4.87
N GLY A 70 0.17 -17.99 -6.18
CA GLY A 70 0.58 -19.14 -6.98
C GLY A 70 -0.40 -19.55 -8.08
N ASP A 71 0.06 -20.49 -8.90
CA ASP A 71 -0.67 -21.03 -10.05
C ASP A 71 -0.99 -22.52 -9.86
N VAL A 72 -2.10 -22.97 -10.44
CA VAL A 72 -2.41 -24.40 -10.60
C VAL A 72 -1.85 -24.88 -11.93
N THR A 73 -0.90 -25.80 -11.85
CA THR A 73 -0.25 -26.41 -13.02
C THR A 73 -0.56 -27.91 -13.08
N THR A 74 -0.19 -28.56 -14.20
CA THR A 74 -0.35 -30.03 -14.35
C THR A 74 0.44 -30.78 -13.27
N GLU A 75 1.61 -30.24 -12.87
CA GLU A 75 2.54 -30.86 -11.93
C GLU A 75 2.09 -30.72 -10.47
N ASN A 76 1.38 -29.64 -10.12
CA ASN A 76 0.99 -29.35 -8.73
C ASN A 76 -0.50 -29.46 -8.44
N LYS A 77 -1.38 -29.72 -9.42
CA LYS A 77 -2.84 -29.67 -9.23
C LYS A 77 -3.35 -30.60 -8.13
N GLU A 78 -2.71 -31.74 -7.90
CA GLU A 78 -3.08 -32.68 -6.83
C GLU A 78 -2.92 -32.06 -5.42
N GLN A 79 -2.08 -31.05 -5.26
CA GLN A 79 -1.93 -30.31 -4.02
C GLN A 79 -3.23 -29.55 -3.68
N PHE A 80 -3.97 -29.11 -4.68
CA PHE A 80 -5.20 -28.31 -4.55
C PHE A 80 -6.50 -29.13 -4.57
N LYS A 81 -6.44 -30.46 -4.52
CA LYS A 81 -7.62 -31.34 -4.61
C LYS A 81 -8.70 -31.10 -3.54
N HIS A 82 -8.35 -30.52 -2.40
CA HIS A 82 -9.28 -30.15 -1.33
C HIS A 82 -9.86 -28.73 -1.51
N GLY A 83 -9.56 -28.05 -2.61
CA GLY A 83 -9.95 -26.67 -2.84
C GLY A 83 -8.96 -25.66 -2.21
N ILE A 84 -9.31 -24.41 -2.22
CA ILE A 84 -8.60 -23.29 -1.53
C ILE A 84 -9.54 -22.09 -1.44
N PHE A 85 -9.28 -21.17 -0.50
CA PHE A 85 -9.98 -19.87 -0.44
C PHE A 85 -9.86 -19.10 -1.75
N GLY A 86 -8.60 -18.80 -2.13
CA GLY A 86 -8.27 -18.03 -3.30
C GLY A 86 -6.77 -18.06 -3.60
N LEU A 87 -6.43 -17.61 -4.78
CA LEU A 87 -5.05 -17.51 -5.27
C LEU A 87 -4.78 -16.12 -5.82
N GLN A 88 -3.60 -15.59 -5.52
CA GLN A 88 -3.00 -14.51 -6.28
C GLN A 88 -2.29 -15.13 -7.49
N VAL A 89 -3.05 -15.29 -8.58
CA VAL A 89 -2.59 -15.99 -9.79
C VAL A 89 -1.43 -15.24 -10.43
N SER A 90 -0.42 -15.95 -10.90
CA SER A 90 0.80 -15.38 -11.48
C SER A 90 1.59 -14.46 -10.53
N ALA A 91 1.41 -14.62 -9.25
CA ALA A 91 2.32 -14.11 -8.25
C ALA A 91 3.19 -15.26 -7.77
N ALA A 92 4.50 -15.05 -7.72
CA ALA A 92 5.45 -16.01 -7.18
C ALA A 92 6.12 -15.40 -5.96
N ALA A 93 6.17 -16.14 -4.88
CA ALA A 93 7.08 -15.82 -3.79
C ALA A 93 8.51 -16.01 -4.30
N GLN A 94 9.27 -14.94 -4.42
CA GLN A 94 10.70 -15.01 -4.74
C GLN A 94 11.53 -14.59 -3.52
N GLY A 95 12.56 -15.39 -3.23
CA GLY A 95 13.50 -15.09 -2.17
C GLY A 95 13.06 -15.50 -0.77
N THR A 96 13.71 -14.95 0.22
CA THR A 96 13.61 -15.30 1.65
C THR A 96 13.08 -14.16 2.51
N GLY A 97 12.49 -13.14 1.93
CA GLY A 97 12.00 -11.94 2.63
C GLY A 97 10.49 -11.92 2.83
N ASN A 98 10.01 -11.05 3.67
CA ASN A 98 8.63 -10.82 4.10
C ASN A 98 7.67 -10.38 2.97
N ALA A 99 6.86 -9.36 3.20
CA ALA A 99 5.91 -8.82 2.25
C ALA A 99 6.50 -8.45 0.86
N GLN A 100 7.78 -8.11 0.77
CA GLN A 100 8.46 -7.92 -0.52
C GLN A 100 8.40 -9.13 -1.46
N GLN A 101 8.27 -10.34 -0.93
CA GLN A 101 8.10 -11.56 -1.73
C GLN A 101 6.78 -11.62 -2.47
N MET A 102 5.76 -10.95 -1.94
CA MET A 102 4.43 -10.92 -2.54
C MET A 102 4.31 -9.94 -3.70
N LEU A 103 5.24 -9.00 -3.80
CA LEU A 103 5.25 -7.96 -4.84
C LEU A 103 5.97 -8.39 -6.12
N THR A 104 6.44 -9.63 -6.20
CA THR A 104 7.12 -10.13 -7.39
C THR A 104 6.11 -10.75 -8.35
N TYR A 105 5.60 -9.92 -9.25
CA TYR A 105 4.69 -10.33 -10.29
C TYR A 105 5.44 -10.69 -11.57
N ASN A 106 4.89 -11.62 -12.35
CA ASN A 106 5.34 -11.82 -13.72
C ASN A 106 4.94 -10.57 -14.53
N THR A 107 5.89 -9.64 -14.69
CA THR A 107 5.67 -8.35 -15.35
C THR A 107 5.45 -8.47 -16.87
N THR A 108 5.62 -9.65 -17.44
CA THR A 108 5.36 -9.90 -18.89
C THR A 108 3.94 -10.38 -19.17
N GLU A 109 3.11 -10.57 -18.14
CA GLU A 109 1.76 -11.09 -18.27
C GLU A 109 0.74 -9.99 -18.40
N ASP A 110 0.11 -9.92 -19.58
CA ASP A 110 -0.96 -8.96 -19.89
C ASP A 110 -2.33 -9.38 -19.32
N ALA A 111 -3.32 -8.52 -19.51
CA ALA A 111 -4.67 -8.74 -19.01
C ALA A 111 -5.33 -10.01 -19.57
N LEU A 112 -5.14 -10.29 -20.86
CA LEU A 112 -5.70 -11.46 -21.55
C LEU A 112 -5.09 -12.77 -21.01
N SER A 113 -3.77 -12.79 -20.86
CA SER A 113 -3.05 -13.94 -20.32
C SER A 113 -3.49 -14.24 -18.88
N LEU A 114 -3.61 -13.20 -18.03
CA LEU A 114 -4.10 -13.36 -16.67
C LEU A 114 -5.54 -13.88 -16.61
N ALA A 115 -6.44 -13.31 -17.43
CA ALA A 115 -7.83 -13.76 -17.52
C ALA A 115 -7.94 -15.24 -17.92
N ARG A 116 -7.15 -15.68 -18.91
CA ARG A 116 -7.06 -17.09 -19.33
C ARG A 116 -6.58 -18.01 -18.22
N LYS A 117 -5.55 -17.59 -17.49
CA LYS A 117 -5.03 -18.37 -16.35
C LYS A 117 -6.06 -18.47 -15.23
N ILE A 118 -6.73 -17.38 -14.89
CA ILE A 118 -7.81 -17.40 -13.89
C ILE A 118 -8.96 -18.29 -14.34
N ASN A 119 -9.42 -18.19 -15.60
CA ASN A 119 -10.43 -19.07 -16.15
C ASN A 119 -10.02 -20.56 -16.06
N LYS A 120 -8.79 -20.88 -16.45
CA LYS A 120 -8.23 -22.24 -16.34
C LYS A 120 -8.19 -22.73 -14.90
N THR A 121 -7.78 -21.87 -13.99
CA THR A 121 -7.74 -22.18 -12.54
C THR A 121 -9.13 -22.40 -11.98
N GLN A 122 -10.10 -21.54 -12.29
CA GLN A 122 -11.51 -21.72 -11.90
C GLN A 122 -12.06 -23.04 -12.43
N LYS A 123 -11.77 -23.36 -13.70
CA LYS A 123 -12.22 -24.62 -14.32
C LYS A 123 -11.72 -25.84 -13.53
N TYR A 124 -10.44 -25.86 -13.14
CA TYR A 124 -9.89 -26.93 -12.33
C TYR A 124 -10.67 -27.10 -11.02
N PHE A 125 -10.88 -26.01 -10.26
CA PHE A 125 -11.58 -26.08 -8.97
C PHE A 125 -13.03 -26.53 -9.10
N ILE A 126 -13.72 -26.12 -10.16
CA ILE A 126 -15.14 -26.45 -10.38
C ILE A 126 -15.33 -27.86 -10.91
N GLU A 127 -14.49 -28.32 -11.86
CA GLU A 127 -14.70 -29.56 -12.57
C GLU A 127 -13.89 -30.74 -12.00
N GLU A 128 -12.70 -30.49 -11.41
CA GLU A 128 -11.79 -31.56 -10.99
C GLU A 128 -11.74 -31.73 -9.45
N THR A 129 -12.31 -30.80 -8.64
CA THR A 129 -12.40 -31.00 -7.18
C THR A 129 -13.75 -31.58 -6.76
N ARG A 130 -13.77 -32.28 -5.63
CA ARG A 130 -14.96 -33.05 -5.17
C ARG A 130 -16.23 -32.20 -5.00
N LEU A 131 -16.11 -30.98 -4.50
CA LEU A 131 -17.26 -30.09 -4.21
C LEU A 131 -17.46 -29.02 -5.29
N GLY A 132 -16.50 -28.82 -6.17
CA GLY A 132 -16.58 -27.82 -7.23
C GLY A 132 -16.72 -26.39 -6.70
N ILE A 133 -15.96 -26.03 -5.65
CA ILE A 133 -16.00 -24.70 -5.04
C ILE A 133 -15.07 -23.78 -5.79
N PRO A 134 -15.55 -22.67 -6.40
CA PRO A 134 -14.69 -21.71 -7.08
C PRO A 134 -13.79 -20.97 -6.10
N ILE A 135 -12.64 -20.47 -6.58
CA ILE A 135 -11.75 -19.62 -5.80
C ILE A 135 -12.17 -18.14 -5.86
N ILE A 136 -11.69 -17.34 -4.91
CA ILE A 136 -11.68 -15.87 -5.00
C ILE A 136 -10.29 -15.46 -5.48
N PRO A 137 -10.08 -15.13 -6.77
CA PRO A 137 -8.82 -14.55 -7.21
C PRO A 137 -8.65 -13.15 -6.64
N PHE A 138 -7.48 -12.88 -6.03
CA PHE A 138 -7.22 -11.63 -5.33
C PHE A 138 -5.94 -10.96 -5.80
N ASP A 139 -5.81 -9.65 -5.53
CA ASP A 139 -4.61 -8.87 -5.85
C ASP A 139 -4.51 -7.57 -5.04
N GLU A 140 -3.38 -6.87 -5.19
CA GLU A 140 -3.13 -5.55 -4.63
C GLU A 140 -3.59 -4.44 -5.58
N ALA A 141 -4.15 -3.35 -5.02
CA ALA A 141 -4.68 -2.25 -5.84
C ALA A 141 -4.78 -0.91 -5.08
N LEU A 142 -3.72 -0.46 -4.42
CA LEU A 142 -3.77 0.75 -3.60
C LEU A 142 -4.04 2.02 -4.41
N HIS A 143 -3.36 2.17 -5.55
CA HIS A 143 -3.48 3.32 -6.46
C HIS A 143 -3.42 2.91 -7.94
N GLY A 144 -3.96 1.78 -8.24
CA GLY A 144 -3.96 1.06 -9.51
C GLY A 144 -3.71 -0.40 -9.26
N LEU A 145 -4.22 -1.26 -10.10
CA LEU A 145 -4.00 -2.69 -9.99
C LEU A 145 -2.50 -2.99 -10.19
N VAL A 146 -1.91 -3.79 -9.29
CA VAL A 146 -0.47 -4.12 -9.35
C VAL A 146 -0.21 -5.19 -10.42
N ARG A 147 -0.53 -4.85 -11.66
CA ARG A 147 -0.37 -5.74 -12.84
C ARG A 147 0.11 -4.97 -14.04
N GLN A 148 0.75 -5.68 -14.97
CA GLN A 148 1.13 -5.09 -16.25
C GLN A 148 -0.11 -4.71 -17.06
N GLY A 149 -0.03 -3.57 -17.76
CA GLY A 149 -1.13 -3.05 -18.56
C GLY A 149 -2.30 -2.49 -17.74
N ALA A 150 -2.14 -2.36 -16.41
CA ALA A 150 -3.07 -1.61 -15.57
C ALA A 150 -2.57 -0.18 -15.36
N THR A 151 -3.51 0.74 -15.17
CA THR A 151 -3.22 2.17 -14.98
C THR A 151 -2.62 2.41 -13.60
N ALA A 152 -1.48 3.09 -13.54
CA ALA A 152 -0.87 3.56 -12.30
C ALA A 152 -1.25 5.01 -12.03
N PHE A 153 -2.19 5.21 -11.12
CA PHE A 153 -2.60 6.53 -10.62
C PHE A 153 -1.53 7.08 -9.66
N PRO A 154 -1.60 8.37 -9.28
CA PRO A 154 -0.79 8.88 -8.18
C PRO A 154 -0.97 8.02 -6.92
N GLN A 155 0.11 7.90 -6.10
CA GLN A 155 0.06 7.16 -4.84
C GLN A 155 -1.00 7.75 -3.89
N SER A 156 -1.52 6.93 -2.97
CA SER A 156 -2.67 7.25 -2.12
C SER A 156 -2.56 8.58 -1.40
N ILE A 157 -1.38 8.93 -0.86
CA ILE A 157 -1.12 10.22 -0.22
C ILE A 157 -1.27 11.40 -1.20
N GLY A 158 -0.85 11.22 -2.46
CA GLY A 158 -1.04 12.20 -3.52
C GLY A 158 -2.53 12.33 -3.91
N LEU A 159 -3.26 11.21 -3.94
CA LEU A 159 -4.71 11.24 -4.15
C LEU A 159 -5.43 11.96 -2.99
N ALA A 160 -4.99 11.76 -1.74
CA ALA A 160 -5.51 12.49 -0.58
C ALA A 160 -5.28 14.01 -0.71
N ALA A 161 -4.12 14.43 -1.24
CA ALA A 161 -3.79 15.84 -1.46
C ALA A 161 -4.74 16.53 -2.45
N THR A 162 -5.52 15.79 -3.24
CA THR A 162 -6.54 16.36 -4.11
C THR A 162 -7.76 16.88 -3.35
N PHE A 163 -8.07 16.36 -2.18
CA PHE A 163 -9.32 16.65 -1.46
C PHE A 163 -10.54 16.55 -2.38
N ASP A 164 -10.59 15.48 -3.20
CA ASP A 164 -11.63 15.30 -4.24
C ASP A 164 -12.20 13.87 -4.20
N THR A 165 -13.27 13.69 -3.45
CA THR A 165 -13.94 12.37 -3.31
C THR A 165 -14.59 11.91 -4.60
N THR A 166 -15.01 12.85 -5.48
CA THR A 166 -15.59 12.52 -6.79
C THR A 166 -14.52 11.94 -7.71
N LEU A 167 -13.32 12.54 -7.74
CA LEU A 167 -12.18 12.01 -8.45
C LEU A 167 -11.81 10.62 -7.92
N MET A 168 -11.78 10.47 -6.59
CA MET A 168 -11.47 9.20 -5.94
C MET A 168 -12.43 8.08 -6.31
N ALA A 169 -13.73 8.36 -6.37
CA ALA A 169 -14.73 7.40 -6.83
C ALA A 169 -14.53 7.01 -8.31
N ARG A 170 -14.16 7.95 -9.18
CA ARG A 170 -13.84 7.66 -10.60
C ARG A 170 -12.63 6.75 -10.71
N ILE A 171 -11.59 6.98 -9.91
CA ILE A 171 -10.39 6.13 -9.84
C ILE A 171 -10.75 4.72 -9.34
N GLY A 172 -11.53 4.61 -8.26
CA GLY A 172 -12.00 3.31 -7.77
C GLY A 172 -12.79 2.53 -8.82
N ASN A 173 -13.64 3.21 -9.60
CA ASN A 173 -14.38 2.59 -10.71
C ASN A 173 -13.45 2.08 -11.82
N ALA A 174 -12.44 2.86 -12.21
CA ALA A 174 -11.47 2.45 -13.22
C ALA A 174 -10.66 1.21 -12.76
N ILE A 175 -10.19 1.20 -11.52
CA ILE A 175 -9.49 0.06 -10.93
C ILE A 175 -10.39 -1.19 -10.88
N ALA A 176 -11.64 -1.04 -10.47
CA ALA A 176 -12.61 -2.13 -10.43
C ALA A 176 -12.89 -2.71 -11.83
N GLU A 177 -12.98 -1.86 -12.84
CA GLU A 177 -13.15 -2.29 -14.25
C GLU A 177 -11.94 -3.10 -14.71
N GLU A 178 -10.72 -2.59 -14.50
CA GLU A 178 -9.49 -3.30 -14.86
C GLU A 178 -9.33 -4.63 -14.12
N ALA A 179 -9.71 -4.70 -12.84
CA ALA A 179 -9.68 -5.92 -12.05
C ALA A 179 -10.72 -6.95 -12.54
N ARG A 180 -11.95 -6.49 -12.80
CA ARG A 180 -13.07 -7.35 -13.21
C ARG A 180 -12.82 -8.06 -14.52
N VAL A 181 -12.30 -7.36 -15.54
CA VAL A 181 -12.03 -7.96 -16.84
C VAL A 181 -10.89 -8.98 -16.77
N ARG A 182 -9.97 -8.83 -15.83
CA ARG A 182 -8.89 -9.80 -15.58
C ARG A 182 -9.34 -11.02 -14.75
N GLY A 183 -10.54 -10.97 -14.15
CA GLY A 183 -11.08 -12.06 -13.34
C GLY A 183 -10.83 -11.96 -11.84
N LEU A 184 -10.23 -10.87 -11.38
CA LEU A 184 -10.02 -10.61 -9.97
C LEU A 184 -11.35 -10.30 -9.26
N ARG A 185 -11.46 -10.72 -7.99
CA ARG A 185 -12.70 -10.60 -7.21
C ARG A 185 -12.51 -10.09 -5.78
N ASP A 186 -11.26 -9.95 -5.32
CA ASP A 186 -10.89 -9.34 -4.05
C ASP A 186 -9.65 -8.48 -4.24
N LEU A 187 -9.71 -7.21 -3.79
CA LEU A 187 -8.60 -6.27 -3.84
C LEU A 187 -8.16 -5.91 -2.43
N LEU A 188 -6.89 -6.18 -2.12
CA LEU A 188 -6.27 -5.96 -0.81
C LEU A 188 -5.91 -4.48 -0.61
N ALA A 189 -6.91 -3.64 -0.62
CA ALA A 189 -6.85 -2.18 -0.56
C ALA A 189 -8.14 -1.62 0.07
N PRO A 190 -8.18 -0.31 0.44
CA PRO A 190 -7.09 0.64 0.59
C PRO A 190 -6.39 0.53 1.95
N VAL A 191 -5.26 1.23 2.12
CA VAL A 191 -4.66 1.47 3.44
C VAL A 191 -5.34 2.69 4.06
N ILE A 192 -6.21 2.45 5.05
CA ILE A 192 -6.95 3.48 5.78
C ILE A 192 -6.42 3.69 7.21
N ASN A 193 -5.15 3.35 7.43
CA ASN A 193 -4.43 3.73 8.62
C ASN A 193 -4.18 5.24 8.65
N ILE A 194 -4.15 5.83 9.85
CA ILE A 194 -3.89 7.26 10.04
C ILE A 194 -2.38 7.47 10.22
N ALA A 195 -1.78 8.33 9.40
CA ALA A 195 -0.36 8.67 9.45
C ALA A 195 -0.05 9.62 10.61
N THR A 196 -0.11 9.13 11.83
CA THR A 196 0.13 9.90 13.04
C THR A 196 1.60 10.29 13.25
N ASP A 197 2.51 9.65 12.52
CA ASP A 197 3.94 9.95 12.53
C ASP A 197 4.52 9.82 11.11
N VAL A 198 5.04 10.91 10.58
CA VAL A 198 5.56 11.00 9.20
C VAL A 198 6.90 10.28 8.99
N ARG A 199 7.50 9.71 10.05
CA ARG A 199 8.67 8.82 9.93
C ARG A 199 8.31 7.43 9.44
N TRP A 200 7.06 7.03 9.55
CA TRP A 200 6.57 5.73 9.09
C TRP A 200 6.78 5.55 7.57
N GLY A 201 7.44 4.47 7.18
CA GLY A 201 7.78 4.20 5.79
C GLY A 201 6.57 4.03 4.86
N ARG A 202 5.39 3.68 5.41
CA ARG A 202 4.17 3.44 4.66
C ARG A 202 3.20 4.63 4.64
N VAL A 203 3.64 5.84 4.99
CA VAL A 203 2.82 7.06 4.87
C VAL A 203 2.31 7.24 3.45
N GLU A 204 3.11 6.92 2.44
CA GLU A 204 2.75 6.99 1.02
C GLU A 204 1.45 6.26 0.66
N GLU A 205 1.17 5.14 1.35
CA GLU A 205 0.01 4.29 1.10
C GLU A 205 -1.29 4.83 1.69
N THR A 206 -1.21 5.83 2.60
CA THR A 206 -2.33 6.34 3.40
C THR A 206 -3.01 7.55 2.77
N TYR A 207 -4.14 7.96 3.35
CA TYR A 207 -4.79 9.23 3.04
C TYR A 207 -4.43 10.36 4.03
N GLY A 208 -3.33 10.20 4.80
CA GLY A 208 -2.75 11.23 5.65
C GLY A 208 -3.07 11.10 7.13
N GLU A 209 -2.89 12.21 7.86
CA GLU A 209 -2.98 12.26 9.33
C GLU A 209 -4.40 12.48 9.86
N ASP A 210 -5.32 12.93 9.00
CA ASP A 210 -6.66 13.33 9.44
C ASP A 210 -7.68 12.20 9.33
N PRO A 211 -8.38 11.85 10.43
CA PRO A 211 -9.38 10.78 10.42
C PRO A 211 -10.58 11.06 9.51
N TYR A 212 -11.02 12.32 9.38
CA TYR A 212 -12.14 12.68 8.52
C TYR A 212 -11.76 12.57 7.03
N LEU A 213 -10.62 13.16 6.63
CA LEU A 213 -10.13 13.07 5.25
C LEU A 213 -9.95 11.59 4.85
N THR A 214 -9.27 10.80 5.69
CA THR A 214 -9.07 9.37 5.44
C THR A 214 -10.41 8.63 5.33
N THR A 215 -11.38 8.95 6.19
CA THR A 215 -12.70 8.31 6.13
C THR A 215 -13.42 8.61 4.82
N VAL A 216 -13.51 9.87 4.39
CA VAL A 216 -14.30 10.23 3.20
C VAL A 216 -13.61 9.85 1.89
N MET A 217 -12.28 9.92 1.82
CA MET A 217 -11.50 9.45 0.65
C MET A 217 -11.55 7.93 0.55
N GLY A 218 -11.33 7.24 1.66
CA GLY A 218 -11.46 5.78 1.74
C GLY A 218 -12.87 5.30 1.42
N HIS A 219 -13.90 5.99 1.93
CA HIS A 219 -15.30 5.71 1.60
C HIS A 219 -15.55 5.77 0.09
N ALA A 220 -15.14 6.86 -0.55
CA ALA A 220 -15.35 7.05 -1.99
C ALA A 220 -14.70 5.93 -2.81
N PHE A 221 -13.48 5.53 -2.44
CA PHE A 221 -12.73 4.46 -3.09
C PHE A 221 -13.40 3.09 -2.88
N MET A 222 -13.63 2.72 -1.62
CA MET A 222 -14.21 1.42 -1.27
C MET A 222 -15.61 1.22 -1.84
N ASN A 223 -16.47 2.24 -1.73
CA ASN A 223 -17.84 2.17 -2.23
C ASN A 223 -17.88 2.03 -3.76
N ALA A 224 -16.97 2.67 -4.49
CA ALA A 224 -16.87 2.54 -5.93
C ALA A 224 -16.55 1.09 -6.36
N ILE A 225 -15.65 0.42 -5.64
CA ILE A 225 -15.22 -0.96 -5.94
C ILE A 225 -16.29 -1.99 -5.52
N GLU A 226 -16.81 -1.89 -4.28
CA GLU A 226 -17.85 -2.80 -3.78
C GLU A 226 -19.13 -2.73 -4.65
N SER A 227 -19.50 -1.53 -5.13
CA SER A 227 -20.67 -1.35 -6.00
C SER A 227 -20.56 -2.07 -7.34
N GLN A 228 -19.36 -2.43 -7.77
CA GLN A 228 -19.10 -3.24 -8.98
C GLN A 228 -18.98 -4.73 -8.69
N ASN A 229 -19.40 -5.17 -7.51
CA ASN A 229 -19.35 -6.56 -7.04
C ASN A 229 -17.94 -7.16 -7.04
N ILE A 230 -16.96 -6.36 -6.63
CA ILE A 230 -15.61 -6.78 -6.28
C ILE A 230 -15.45 -6.55 -4.78
N ILE A 231 -14.91 -7.52 -4.05
CA ILE A 231 -14.59 -7.37 -2.64
C ILE A 231 -13.46 -6.37 -2.52
N ILE A 232 -13.59 -5.45 -1.58
CA ILE A 232 -12.52 -4.56 -1.16
C ILE A 232 -12.10 -4.92 0.28
N THR A 233 -10.80 -5.03 0.51
CA THR A 233 -10.22 -5.43 1.80
C THR A 233 -9.40 -4.32 2.40
N PRO A 234 -10.03 -3.33 3.09
CA PRO A 234 -9.29 -2.27 3.75
C PRO A 234 -8.35 -2.83 4.82
N LYS A 235 -7.23 -2.14 4.98
CA LYS A 235 -6.12 -2.58 5.82
C LYS A 235 -5.40 -1.41 6.47
N HIS A 236 -4.63 -1.61 7.51
CA HIS A 236 -4.44 -2.81 8.33
C HIS A 236 -5.12 -2.58 9.68
N PHE A 237 -5.97 -3.46 10.12
CA PHE A 237 -6.76 -3.31 11.34
C PHE A 237 -5.98 -3.83 12.53
N ILE A 238 -5.34 -2.94 13.36
CA ILE A 238 -5.58 -1.49 13.52
C ILE A 238 -4.28 -0.76 13.82
N ALA A 239 -4.27 0.51 13.55
CA ALA A 239 -3.22 1.51 13.77
C ALA A 239 -1.97 1.29 12.92
N ASN A 240 -1.25 0.22 13.05
CA ASN A 240 -0.08 -0.23 12.25
C ASN A 240 1.19 0.63 12.36
N VAL A 241 1.11 1.86 12.86
CA VAL A 241 2.24 2.74 13.16
C VAL A 241 2.37 2.92 14.67
N GLY A 242 3.49 2.52 15.24
CA GLY A 242 3.77 2.64 16.66
C GLY A 242 4.78 3.71 16.99
N ASP A 243 5.30 3.65 18.21
CA ASP A 243 6.21 4.64 18.78
C ASP A 243 7.43 4.89 17.88
N GLY A 244 7.71 6.18 17.67
CA GLY A 244 8.82 6.64 16.84
C GLY A 244 8.57 6.48 15.33
N GLY A 245 7.32 6.33 14.90
CA GLY A 245 6.94 6.17 13.51
C GLY A 245 7.34 4.82 12.92
N ARG A 246 7.49 3.78 13.76
CA ARG A 246 7.94 2.47 13.31
C ARG A 246 6.79 1.61 12.84
N ASP A 247 7.02 0.99 11.69
CA ASP A 247 6.08 0.05 11.10
C ASP A 247 5.84 -1.16 12.01
N SER A 248 4.57 -1.50 12.18
CA SER A 248 4.16 -2.70 12.91
C SER A 248 4.63 -2.80 14.36
N TYR A 249 4.99 -1.67 14.98
CA TYR A 249 5.39 -1.59 16.37
C TYR A 249 4.19 -1.77 17.31
N PRO A 250 4.40 -2.21 18.58
CA PRO A 250 3.31 -2.38 19.53
C PRO A 250 2.46 -1.12 19.70
N ILE A 251 1.15 -1.29 19.78
CA ILE A 251 0.18 -0.22 19.99
C ILE A 251 -0.32 -0.25 21.42
N GLU A 252 0.12 0.73 22.19
CA GLU A 252 -0.25 0.95 23.60
C GLU A 252 -1.02 2.27 23.78
N LEU A 253 -1.77 2.67 22.76
CA LEU A 253 -2.56 3.89 22.74
C LEU A 253 -3.80 3.76 23.63
N ASP A 254 -4.24 4.86 24.26
CA ASP A 254 -5.49 4.89 25.01
C ASP A 254 -6.69 4.51 24.13
N LYS A 255 -7.69 3.83 24.73
CA LYS A 255 -8.89 3.40 23.99
C LYS A 255 -9.68 4.56 23.42
N HIS A 256 -9.71 5.69 24.12
CA HIS A 256 -10.36 6.91 23.66
C HIS A 256 -9.67 7.44 22.39
N TYR A 257 -8.34 7.44 22.37
CA TYR A 257 -7.56 7.84 21.21
C TYR A 257 -7.80 6.90 20.00
N LEU A 258 -7.87 5.58 20.23
CA LEU A 258 -8.22 4.64 19.17
C LEU A 258 -9.63 4.92 18.60
N GLU A 259 -10.62 5.22 19.44
CA GLU A 259 -11.99 5.54 19.01
C GLU A 259 -12.07 6.89 18.27
N GLU A 260 -11.24 7.84 18.61
CA GLU A 260 -11.24 9.18 18.02
C GLU A 260 -10.48 9.22 16.69
N ILE A 261 -9.35 8.52 16.61
CA ILE A 261 -8.37 8.67 15.53
C ILE A 261 -8.35 7.46 14.58
N HIS A 262 -8.13 6.24 15.12
CA HIS A 262 -7.83 5.09 14.26
C HIS A 262 -9.05 4.27 13.83
N PHE A 263 -10.10 4.22 14.64
CA PHE A 263 -11.30 3.44 14.29
C PHE A 263 -12.26 4.10 13.29
N PRO A 264 -12.39 5.43 13.17
CA PRO A 264 -13.39 6.04 12.31
C PRO A 264 -13.42 5.53 10.87
N PRO A 265 -12.29 5.41 10.12
CA PRO A 265 -12.30 4.92 8.74
C PRO A 265 -12.79 3.47 8.64
N PHE A 266 -12.33 2.59 9.53
CA PHE A 266 -12.75 1.19 9.55
C PHE A 266 -14.21 1.01 9.97
N LYS A 267 -14.67 1.83 10.92
CA LYS A 267 -16.06 1.81 11.36
C LYS A 267 -17.01 2.27 10.24
N ASP A 268 -16.61 3.28 9.47
CA ASP A 268 -17.34 3.73 8.28
C ASP A 268 -17.43 2.62 7.24
N ALA A 269 -16.31 1.98 6.91
CA ALA A 269 -16.25 0.85 5.98
C ALA A 269 -17.24 -0.28 6.36
N VAL A 270 -17.33 -0.61 7.64
CA VAL A 270 -18.22 -1.66 8.14
C VAL A 270 -19.70 -1.21 8.18
N LYS A 271 -19.97 0.02 8.62
CA LYS A 271 -21.33 0.49 8.90
C LYS A 271 -22.03 1.07 7.70
N ASN A 272 -21.30 1.81 6.87
CA ASN A 272 -21.89 2.64 5.81
C ASN A 272 -21.69 2.03 4.41
N ILE A 273 -20.59 1.28 4.19
CA ILE A 273 -20.33 0.59 2.92
C ILE A 273 -20.76 -0.87 2.99
N SER A 274 -20.68 -1.48 4.18
CA SER A 274 -20.93 -2.91 4.38
C SER A 274 -19.91 -3.80 3.64
N ILE A 275 -18.63 -3.45 3.76
CA ILE A 275 -17.52 -4.21 3.16
C ILE A 275 -17.60 -5.70 3.52
N ARG A 276 -17.14 -6.55 2.59
CA ARG A 276 -17.18 -8.02 2.75
C ARG A 276 -15.91 -8.62 3.32
N SER A 277 -14.81 -7.87 3.32
CA SER A 277 -13.51 -8.31 3.84
C SER A 277 -12.81 -7.21 4.62
N LEU A 278 -11.86 -7.59 5.47
CA LEU A 278 -11.00 -6.68 6.23
C LEU A 278 -9.71 -7.42 6.61
N MET A 279 -8.54 -6.76 6.52
CA MET A 279 -7.24 -7.34 6.85
C MET A 279 -6.73 -6.82 8.19
N THR A 280 -6.20 -7.73 9.04
CA THR A 280 -5.55 -7.38 10.30
C THR A 280 -4.16 -6.78 10.08
N SER A 281 -3.63 -6.09 11.09
CA SER A 281 -2.25 -5.58 11.09
C SER A 281 -1.26 -6.58 11.70
N TYR A 282 0.05 -6.34 11.48
CA TYR A 282 1.13 -7.15 12.07
C TYR A 282 1.36 -6.87 13.55
N ASN A 283 1.12 -5.64 14.01
CA ASN A 283 1.43 -5.21 15.37
C ASN A 283 0.59 -5.89 16.45
N SER A 284 1.05 -5.82 17.68
CA SER A 284 0.20 -6.08 18.86
C SER A 284 -0.61 -4.84 19.25
N VAL A 285 -1.75 -5.08 19.88
CA VAL A 285 -2.58 -4.06 20.53
C VAL A 285 -2.80 -4.49 21.97
N TYR A 286 -2.31 -3.68 22.92
CA TYR A 286 -2.27 -4.02 24.36
C TYR A 286 -1.59 -5.36 24.63
N GLY A 287 -0.42 -5.58 24.02
CA GLY A 287 0.37 -6.80 24.17
C GLY A 287 -0.19 -8.04 23.46
N VAL A 288 -1.35 -7.96 22.79
CA VAL A 288 -1.96 -9.10 22.06
C VAL A 288 -1.83 -8.89 20.56
N PRO A 289 -1.26 -9.83 19.77
CA PRO A 289 -1.18 -9.71 18.31
C PRO A 289 -2.54 -9.38 17.71
N ALA A 290 -2.62 -8.39 16.83
CA ALA A 290 -3.90 -7.96 16.24
C ALA A 290 -4.67 -9.11 15.57
N THR A 291 -3.95 -10.03 14.93
CA THR A 291 -4.48 -11.26 14.33
C THR A 291 -5.09 -12.24 15.34
N ALA A 292 -4.68 -12.19 16.60
CA ALA A 292 -5.11 -13.09 17.65
C ALA A 292 -5.81 -12.36 18.83
N ASN A 293 -6.29 -11.13 18.60
CA ASN A 293 -6.89 -10.28 19.62
C ASN A 293 -8.43 -10.44 19.66
N PRO A 294 -9.01 -11.14 20.65
CA PRO A 294 -10.45 -11.38 20.72
C PRO A 294 -11.25 -10.10 21.04
N TRP A 295 -10.63 -9.12 21.75
CA TRP A 295 -11.27 -7.82 21.96
C TRP A 295 -11.45 -7.10 20.63
N LEU A 296 -10.41 -7.07 19.82
CA LEU A 296 -10.40 -6.35 18.54
C LEU A 296 -11.33 -7.04 17.52
N LEU A 297 -11.13 -8.34 17.25
CA LEU A 297 -11.80 -9.05 16.16
C LEU A 297 -13.23 -9.47 16.51
N THR A 298 -13.43 -10.00 17.72
CA THR A 298 -14.74 -10.51 18.11
C THR A 298 -15.59 -9.45 18.79
N GLN A 299 -15.07 -8.77 19.83
CA GLN A 299 -15.89 -7.83 20.62
C GLN A 299 -16.15 -6.53 19.84
N LYS A 300 -15.09 -5.86 19.36
CA LYS A 300 -15.19 -4.57 18.67
C LYS A 300 -15.77 -4.73 17.27
N LEU A 301 -15.10 -5.50 16.41
CA LEU A 301 -15.43 -5.59 14.99
C LEU A 301 -16.73 -6.35 14.74
N LYS A 302 -16.80 -7.65 15.17
CA LYS A 302 -17.93 -8.50 14.82
C LYS A 302 -19.18 -8.24 15.67
N LYS A 303 -19.05 -8.03 17.01
CA LYS A 303 -20.20 -7.81 17.89
C LYS A 303 -20.65 -6.35 17.93
N GLN A 304 -19.75 -5.42 18.28
CA GLN A 304 -20.13 -4.02 18.50
C GLN A 304 -20.43 -3.30 17.19
N TRP A 305 -19.59 -3.49 16.16
CA TRP A 305 -19.85 -2.88 14.84
C TRP A 305 -20.76 -3.74 13.96
N GLY A 306 -20.88 -5.02 14.24
CA GLY A 306 -21.77 -5.93 13.52
C GLY A 306 -21.23 -6.37 12.17
N PHE A 307 -19.89 -6.44 12.01
CA PHE A 307 -19.25 -6.87 10.77
C PHE A 307 -19.71 -8.27 10.34
N LYS A 308 -20.21 -8.40 9.13
CA LYS A 308 -20.78 -9.64 8.56
C LYS A 308 -19.84 -10.35 7.61
N GLY A 309 -18.84 -9.66 7.10
CA GLY A 309 -17.83 -10.21 6.21
C GLY A 309 -16.81 -11.12 6.93
N PHE A 310 -15.74 -11.46 6.25
CA PHE A 310 -14.62 -12.26 6.78
C PHE A 310 -13.39 -11.40 7.06
N VAL A 311 -12.57 -11.85 8.01
CA VAL A 311 -11.31 -11.19 8.38
C VAL A 311 -10.15 -12.02 7.84
N ILE A 312 -9.27 -11.39 7.07
CA ILE A 312 -8.03 -11.98 6.56
C ILE A 312 -6.87 -11.56 7.49
N SER A 313 -5.92 -12.45 7.78
CA SER A 313 -4.65 -12.01 8.36
C SER A 313 -3.83 -11.25 7.33
N ASP A 314 -2.96 -10.36 7.77
CA ASP A 314 -1.86 -9.93 6.91
C ASP A 314 -0.95 -11.13 6.58
N ALA A 315 -0.12 -11.00 5.56
CA ALA A 315 0.71 -12.09 5.04
C ALA A 315 1.68 -12.64 6.09
N GLY A 316 1.49 -13.91 6.48
CA GLY A 316 2.31 -14.54 7.52
C GLY A 316 2.02 -14.10 8.96
N ALA A 317 1.14 -13.13 9.20
CA ALA A 317 0.90 -12.52 10.52
C ALA A 317 0.39 -13.50 11.58
N VAL A 318 -0.29 -14.59 11.20
CA VAL A 318 -0.70 -15.63 12.16
C VAL A 318 0.52 -16.27 12.84
N GLY A 319 1.55 -16.62 12.06
CA GLY A 319 2.80 -17.13 12.59
C GLY A 319 3.55 -16.14 13.49
N GLY A 320 3.33 -14.82 13.25
CA GLY A 320 3.92 -13.75 14.05
C GLY A 320 3.62 -13.83 15.55
N ALA A 321 2.48 -14.43 15.96
CA ALA A 321 2.18 -14.65 17.36
C ALA A 321 3.25 -15.53 18.07
N ASN A 322 3.86 -16.47 17.33
CA ASN A 322 4.98 -17.29 17.82
C ASN A 322 6.32 -16.55 17.68
N VAL A 323 6.71 -16.18 16.44
CA VAL A 323 8.10 -15.76 16.14
C VAL A 323 8.38 -14.27 16.37
N LEU A 324 7.36 -13.41 16.43
CA LEU A 324 7.51 -11.96 16.60
C LEU A 324 7.04 -11.48 17.98
N HIS A 325 5.89 -11.98 18.42
CA HIS A 325 5.25 -11.51 19.65
C HIS A 325 5.49 -12.41 20.85
N PHE A 326 5.96 -13.66 20.63
CA PHE A 326 6.22 -14.66 21.67
C PHE A 326 5.02 -14.95 22.58
N THR A 327 3.82 -14.87 22.01
CA THR A 327 2.54 -15.12 22.71
C THR A 327 1.98 -16.50 22.44
N ALA A 328 2.52 -17.23 21.45
CA ALA A 328 2.16 -18.60 21.12
C ALA A 328 3.40 -19.51 21.21
N ARG A 329 3.20 -20.76 21.64
CA ARG A 329 4.26 -21.77 21.81
C ARG A 329 4.86 -22.22 20.48
N ASP A 330 4.02 -22.34 19.48
CA ASP A 330 4.31 -22.81 18.14
C ASP A 330 3.25 -22.33 17.15
N TYR A 331 3.36 -22.69 15.87
CA TYR A 331 2.38 -22.31 14.83
C TYR A 331 1.01 -22.93 15.03
N HIS A 332 0.94 -24.12 15.63
CA HIS A 332 -0.31 -24.76 15.98
C HIS A 332 -1.08 -23.91 17.00
N ASP A 333 -0.43 -23.50 18.08
CA ASP A 333 -0.99 -22.64 19.12
C ASP A 333 -1.35 -21.24 18.56
N ALA A 334 -0.48 -20.66 17.73
CA ALA A 334 -0.74 -19.40 17.05
C ALA A 334 -2.01 -19.46 16.17
N THR A 335 -2.19 -20.58 15.46
CA THR A 335 -3.38 -20.81 14.63
C THR A 335 -4.65 -20.89 15.47
N ALA A 336 -4.61 -21.68 16.55
CA ALA A 336 -5.74 -21.83 17.46
C ALA A 336 -6.12 -20.48 18.11
N GLN A 337 -5.13 -19.70 18.56
CA GLN A 337 -5.35 -18.38 19.13
C GLN A 337 -6.02 -17.44 18.12
N ALA A 338 -5.49 -17.33 16.90
CA ALA A 338 -5.99 -16.43 15.87
C ALA A 338 -7.43 -16.75 15.45
N ILE A 339 -7.71 -18.01 15.10
CA ILE A 339 -9.06 -18.41 14.66
C ILE A 339 -10.07 -18.26 15.80
N ASN A 340 -9.72 -18.66 17.04
CA ASN A 340 -10.59 -18.50 18.20
C ASN A 340 -10.83 -17.03 18.55
N ALA A 341 -9.88 -16.14 18.30
CA ALA A 341 -10.04 -14.70 18.50
C ALA A 341 -11.00 -14.05 17.50
N GLY A 342 -11.26 -14.69 16.35
CA GLY A 342 -12.18 -14.17 15.35
C GLY A 342 -11.59 -13.99 13.96
N LEU A 343 -10.33 -14.36 13.71
CA LEU A 343 -9.78 -14.44 12.37
C LEU A 343 -10.54 -15.49 11.54
N ASP A 344 -10.75 -15.24 10.26
CA ASP A 344 -11.48 -16.17 9.40
C ASP A 344 -10.57 -16.79 8.32
N VAL A 345 -9.63 -16.05 7.75
CA VAL A 345 -8.78 -16.53 6.65
C VAL A 345 -7.32 -16.31 7.00
N ILE A 346 -6.49 -17.33 6.79
CA ILE A 346 -5.04 -17.32 6.98
C ILE A 346 -4.38 -17.01 5.66
N PHE A 347 -3.68 -15.88 5.57
CA PHE A 347 -2.91 -15.49 4.40
C PHE A 347 -1.44 -15.89 4.57
N GLN A 348 -0.93 -16.69 3.63
CA GLN A 348 0.43 -17.17 3.61
C GLN A 348 1.08 -16.97 2.23
N VAL A 349 2.41 -17.02 2.19
CA VAL A 349 3.18 -16.75 0.97
C VAL A 349 3.63 -18.00 0.21
N ASP A 350 3.50 -19.20 0.79
CA ASP A 350 3.87 -20.48 0.15
C ASP A 350 2.86 -21.58 0.52
N TYR A 351 2.55 -22.43 -0.46
CA TYR A 351 1.68 -23.59 -0.28
C TYR A 351 2.13 -24.49 0.87
N LYS A 352 3.44 -24.75 0.99
CA LYS A 352 4.00 -25.71 1.98
C LYS A 352 3.72 -25.31 3.43
N HIS A 353 3.43 -24.03 3.67
CA HIS A 353 3.14 -23.53 5.02
C HIS A 353 1.84 -24.10 5.60
N TYR A 354 0.94 -24.64 4.78
CA TYR A 354 -0.27 -25.30 5.30
C TYR A 354 0.02 -26.33 6.39
N LYS A 355 1.18 -27.02 6.33
CA LYS A 355 1.60 -28.03 7.32
C LYS A 355 1.73 -27.46 8.72
N LEU A 356 1.99 -26.18 8.84
CA LEU A 356 2.16 -25.48 10.13
C LEU A 356 0.79 -25.17 10.76
N PHE A 357 -0.23 -24.89 9.95
CA PHE A 357 -1.52 -24.37 10.39
C PHE A 357 -2.64 -25.41 10.40
N LEU A 358 -2.63 -26.38 9.49
CA LEU A 358 -3.64 -27.43 9.35
C LEU A 358 -3.88 -28.25 10.63
N PRO A 359 -2.85 -28.66 11.41
CA PRO A 359 -3.05 -29.51 12.58
C PRO A 359 -4.06 -28.96 13.59
N ALA A 360 -4.08 -27.65 13.86
CA ALA A 360 -5.02 -27.03 14.79
C ALA A 360 -6.51 -27.14 14.36
N PHE A 361 -6.77 -27.35 13.07
CA PHE A 361 -8.12 -27.56 12.54
C PHE A 361 -8.59 -29.01 12.70
N LEU A 362 -7.67 -29.96 12.89
CA LEU A 362 -7.95 -31.38 12.90
C LEU A 362 -8.07 -31.97 14.30
N ASP A 363 -7.41 -31.40 15.29
CA ASP A 363 -7.27 -31.99 16.64
C ASP A 363 -8.28 -31.48 17.69
N GLY A 364 -9.15 -30.53 17.29
CA GLY A 364 -10.14 -29.94 18.18
C GLY A 364 -9.67 -28.69 18.95
N SER A 365 -8.46 -28.20 18.74
CA SER A 365 -7.95 -26.94 19.33
C SER A 365 -8.81 -25.74 18.90
N ILE A 366 -9.44 -25.83 17.73
CA ILE A 366 -10.44 -24.86 17.25
C ILE A 366 -11.83 -25.53 17.28
N PRO A 367 -12.80 -24.97 18.02
CA PRO A 367 -14.17 -25.50 18.04
C PRO A 367 -14.78 -25.53 16.63
N LYS A 368 -15.45 -26.66 16.32
CA LYS A 368 -16.13 -26.82 15.02
C LYS A 368 -17.06 -25.66 14.68
N SER A 369 -17.77 -25.12 15.66
CA SER A 369 -18.68 -23.98 15.48
C SER A 369 -17.93 -22.72 15.02
N ARG A 370 -16.68 -22.54 15.46
CA ARG A 370 -15.87 -21.38 15.04
C ARG A 370 -15.35 -21.56 13.60
N ILE A 371 -14.95 -22.79 13.25
CA ILE A 371 -14.58 -23.13 11.87
C ILE A 371 -15.78 -22.92 10.94
N ASP A 372 -16.95 -23.43 11.32
CA ASP A 372 -18.18 -23.32 10.53
C ASP A 372 -18.65 -21.84 10.39
N ASP A 373 -18.44 -20.96 11.41
CA ASP A 373 -18.72 -19.52 11.31
C ASP A 373 -17.76 -18.84 10.31
N ALA A 374 -16.45 -19.15 10.35
CA ALA A 374 -15.49 -18.60 9.37
C ALA A 374 -15.86 -19.01 7.93
N LEU A 375 -16.15 -20.30 7.74
CA LEU A 375 -16.58 -20.83 6.46
C LEU A 375 -17.88 -20.18 5.96
N ALA A 376 -18.86 -19.99 6.85
CA ALA A 376 -20.11 -19.37 6.47
C ALA A 376 -19.90 -17.97 5.89
N ARG A 377 -18.98 -17.19 6.45
CA ARG A 377 -18.63 -15.84 5.96
C ARG A 377 -17.98 -15.90 4.58
N VAL A 378 -16.97 -16.75 4.40
CA VAL A 378 -16.25 -16.91 3.14
C VAL A 378 -17.15 -17.47 2.04
N LEU A 379 -17.89 -18.55 2.31
CA LEU A 379 -18.77 -19.18 1.33
C LEU A 379 -19.91 -18.24 0.92
N LYS A 380 -20.47 -17.50 1.88
CA LYS A 380 -21.47 -16.46 1.58
C LYS A 380 -20.92 -15.44 0.59
N ALA A 381 -19.72 -14.93 0.79
CA ALA A 381 -19.08 -14.01 -0.13
C ALA A 381 -18.88 -14.63 -1.53
N LYS A 382 -18.47 -15.91 -1.63
CA LYS A 382 -18.36 -16.63 -2.91
C LYS A 382 -19.71 -16.73 -3.65
N PHE A 383 -20.80 -16.96 -2.94
CA PHE A 383 -22.15 -16.97 -3.51
C PHE A 383 -22.63 -15.57 -3.91
N GLU A 384 -22.40 -14.55 -3.08
CA GLU A 384 -22.77 -13.17 -3.37
C GLU A 384 -21.99 -12.58 -4.58
N LEU A 385 -20.72 -13.00 -4.78
CA LEU A 385 -19.95 -12.70 -5.97
C LEU A 385 -20.49 -13.37 -7.24
N GLY A 386 -21.40 -14.34 -7.09
CA GLY A 386 -21.94 -15.14 -8.20
C GLY A 386 -20.95 -16.13 -8.80
N LEU A 387 -19.88 -16.51 -8.08
CA LEU A 387 -18.82 -17.37 -8.60
C LEU A 387 -19.28 -18.79 -8.91
N PHE A 388 -20.34 -19.29 -8.26
CA PHE A 388 -20.91 -20.60 -8.55
C PHE A 388 -21.72 -20.62 -9.86
N GLU A 389 -22.27 -19.50 -10.24
CA GLU A 389 -23.07 -19.32 -11.47
C GLU A 389 -22.25 -18.76 -12.63
N HIS A 390 -21.34 -17.81 -12.32
CA HIS A 390 -20.55 -17.06 -13.32
C HIS A 390 -19.08 -17.01 -12.93
N PRO A 391 -18.38 -18.17 -12.91
CA PRO A 391 -16.99 -18.25 -12.44
C PRO A 391 -15.97 -17.67 -13.43
N TYR A 392 -16.32 -17.59 -14.71
CA TYR A 392 -15.41 -17.23 -15.78
C TYR A 392 -15.58 -15.77 -16.21
N VAL A 393 -14.52 -15.21 -16.76
CA VAL A 393 -14.52 -13.87 -17.37
C VAL A 393 -14.41 -13.99 -18.88
N ASP A 394 -14.90 -12.95 -19.56
CA ASP A 394 -14.82 -12.83 -21.01
C ASP A 394 -13.41 -12.37 -21.41
N GLU A 395 -12.65 -13.28 -22.01
CA GLU A 395 -11.25 -13.03 -22.42
C GLU A 395 -11.15 -11.92 -23.48
N THR A 396 -12.18 -11.76 -24.33
CA THR A 396 -12.21 -10.69 -25.34
C THR A 396 -12.25 -9.32 -24.70
N LYS A 397 -12.98 -9.16 -23.58
CA LYS A 397 -13.02 -7.89 -22.83
C LYS A 397 -11.69 -7.60 -22.15
N ALA A 398 -10.99 -8.62 -21.67
CA ALA A 398 -9.67 -8.44 -21.10
C ALA A 398 -8.67 -7.93 -22.15
N GLU A 399 -8.74 -8.41 -23.36
CA GLU A 399 -7.91 -7.94 -24.47
C GLU A 399 -8.22 -6.49 -24.86
N GLN A 400 -9.51 -6.13 -24.91
CA GLN A 400 -9.96 -4.78 -25.28
C GLN A 400 -9.67 -3.71 -24.20
N SER A 401 -9.52 -4.11 -22.92
CA SER A 401 -9.25 -3.20 -21.80
C SER A 401 -7.81 -2.72 -21.72
N LEU A 402 -6.93 -3.21 -22.59
CA LEU A 402 -5.53 -2.78 -22.61
C LEU A 402 -5.44 -1.32 -23.06
N LEU A 403 -4.79 -0.49 -22.22
CA LEU A 403 -4.48 0.91 -22.53
C LEU A 403 -5.72 1.80 -22.80
N ASP A 404 -6.72 1.76 -21.92
CA ASP A 404 -7.86 2.68 -22.04
C ASP A 404 -7.39 4.14 -21.92
N PRO A 405 -7.51 4.97 -22.98
CA PRO A 405 -7.05 6.35 -22.96
C PRO A 405 -7.78 7.20 -21.93
N THR A 406 -8.99 6.83 -21.54
CA THR A 406 -9.77 7.56 -20.52
C THR A 406 -9.19 7.36 -19.13
N HIS A 407 -8.67 6.18 -18.81
CA HIS A 407 -7.97 5.91 -17.55
C HIS A 407 -6.65 6.67 -17.48
N ARG A 408 -5.88 6.73 -18.58
CA ARG A 408 -4.66 7.53 -18.64
C ARG A 408 -4.93 9.02 -18.45
N GLN A 409 -5.99 9.55 -19.08
CA GLN A 409 -6.39 10.93 -18.88
C GLN A 409 -6.81 11.18 -17.43
N LEU A 410 -7.52 10.23 -16.81
CA LEU A 410 -7.89 10.29 -15.39
C LEU A 410 -6.65 10.28 -14.48
N ALA A 411 -5.63 9.47 -14.78
CA ALA A 411 -4.36 9.47 -14.06
C ALA A 411 -3.64 10.81 -14.16
N LYS A 412 -3.66 11.46 -15.34
CA LYS A 412 -3.11 12.80 -15.53
C LYS A 412 -3.89 13.86 -14.76
N GLU A 413 -5.24 13.82 -14.79
CA GLU A 413 -6.09 14.72 -14.01
C GLU A 413 -5.80 14.60 -12.51
N ALA A 414 -5.67 13.36 -12.02
CA ALA A 414 -5.33 13.08 -10.63
C ALA A 414 -3.95 13.65 -10.25
N ALA A 415 -2.95 13.48 -11.12
CA ALA A 415 -1.61 14.04 -10.90
C ALA A 415 -1.66 15.59 -10.81
N LEU A 416 -2.29 16.25 -11.76
CA LEU A 416 -2.40 17.72 -11.77
C LEU A 416 -3.08 18.27 -10.51
N LYS A 417 -4.13 17.61 -10.02
CA LYS A 417 -4.85 18.01 -8.81
C LYS A 417 -4.12 17.67 -7.51
N SER A 418 -3.14 16.76 -7.53
CA SER A 418 -2.40 16.32 -6.34
C SER A 418 -1.21 17.20 -5.99
N PHE A 419 -0.68 17.97 -6.93
CA PHE A 419 0.55 18.73 -6.74
C PHE A 419 0.37 19.89 -5.77
N VAL A 420 1.28 19.97 -4.79
CA VAL A 420 1.29 20.97 -3.73
C VAL A 420 2.43 21.93 -3.94
N LEU A 421 2.12 23.19 -4.25
CA LEU A 421 3.11 24.26 -4.31
C LEU A 421 3.42 24.73 -2.89
N LEU A 422 4.64 24.44 -2.40
CA LEU A 422 5.05 24.76 -1.04
C LEU A 422 5.70 26.13 -0.92
N LYS A 423 6.37 26.58 -1.99
CA LYS A 423 7.06 27.88 -2.05
C LYS A 423 7.10 28.39 -3.50
N ASN A 424 6.94 29.70 -3.71
CA ASN A 424 7.09 30.35 -5.01
C ASN A 424 7.47 31.82 -4.85
N ASP A 425 8.72 32.09 -4.44
CA ASP A 425 9.24 33.44 -4.24
C ASP A 425 9.40 34.15 -5.59
N GLN A 426 9.09 35.44 -5.60
CA GLN A 426 9.18 36.31 -6.79
C GLN A 426 8.41 35.75 -8.01
N GLN A 427 7.48 34.86 -7.81
CA GLN A 427 6.68 34.23 -8.89
C GLN A 427 7.55 33.56 -9.96
N VAL A 428 8.58 32.82 -9.54
CA VAL A 428 9.47 32.06 -10.46
C VAL A 428 8.69 31.04 -11.27
N LEU A 429 7.66 30.46 -10.67
CA LEU A 429 6.68 29.62 -11.36
C LEU A 429 5.40 30.44 -11.64
N PRO A 430 4.78 30.25 -12.82
CA PRO A 430 5.16 29.37 -13.91
C PRO A 430 6.38 29.86 -14.69
N LEU A 431 7.15 28.90 -15.27
CA LEU A 431 8.33 29.18 -16.08
C LEU A 431 7.95 29.87 -17.41
N ILE A 432 8.76 30.83 -17.82
CA ILE A 432 8.62 31.52 -19.10
C ILE A 432 9.44 30.79 -20.16
N HIS A 433 8.88 30.58 -21.36
CA HIS A 433 9.58 30.00 -22.50
C HIS A 433 10.76 30.86 -22.99
N GLY A 434 11.66 30.28 -23.77
CA GLY A 434 12.86 30.94 -24.31
C GLY A 434 14.04 30.92 -23.34
N LYS A 435 14.09 29.98 -22.41
CA LYS A 435 15.10 29.86 -21.35
C LYS A 435 16.04 28.68 -21.54
N LYS A 436 17.27 28.82 -21.00
CA LYS A 436 18.18 27.71 -20.76
C LYS A 436 17.83 27.06 -19.40
N ILE A 437 17.24 25.89 -19.45
CA ILE A 437 16.76 25.16 -18.27
C ILE A 437 17.70 23.98 -18.04
N LEU A 438 18.36 23.96 -16.87
CA LEU A 438 19.13 22.81 -16.41
C LEU A 438 18.25 21.95 -15.51
N VAL A 439 17.99 20.69 -15.89
CA VAL A 439 17.29 19.71 -15.09
C VAL A 439 18.31 18.80 -14.41
N LEU A 440 18.15 18.59 -13.11
CA LEU A 440 19.07 17.81 -12.28
C LEU A 440 18.32 16.77 -11.44
N GLY A 441 19.05 15.75 -10.98
CA GLY A 441 18.57 14.69 -10.10
C GLY A 441 18.23 13.40 -10.85
N GLU A 442 18.47 12.25 -10.20
CA GLU A 442 18.13 10.95 -10.78
C GLU A 442 16.62 10.76 -10.93
N ASP A 443 15.82 11.34 -10.01
CA ASP A 443 14.35 11.31 -10.08
C ASP A 443 13.78 12.05 -11.30
N ALA A 444 14.57 12.91 -11.96
CA ALA A 444 14.14 13.55 -13.19
C ALA A 444 13.94 12.56 -14.35
N THR A 445 14.69 11.48 -14.38
CA THR A 445 14.66 10.45 -15.44
C THR A 445 13.87 9.19 -15.06
N GLU A 446 13.66 8.97 -13.79
CA GLU A 446 12.89 7.85 -13.28
C GLU A 446 11.43 8.27 -13.14
N ALA A 447 10.50 7.53 -13.75
CA ALA A 447 9.07 7.72 -13.50
C ALA A 447 8.69 6.83 -12.32
N ARG A 448 8.99 7.29 -11.08
CA ARG A 448 8.71 6.56 -9.84
C ARG A 448 7.22 6.55 -9.53
N LEU A 449 6.71 5.38 -9.18
CA LEU A 449 5.29 5.17 -8.93
C LEU A 449 4.95 4.97 -7.44
N GLY A 450 5.97 4.79 -6.58
CA GLY A 450 5.77 4.43 -5.17
C GLY A 450 5.64 2.93 -4.93
N GLY A 451 5.37 2.55 -3.69
CA GLY A 451 5.15 1.16 -3.28
C GLY A 451 3.80 0.60 -3.77
N TYR A 452 3.67 -0.71 -3.80
CA TYR A 452 2.42 -1.40 -4.21
C TYR A 452 1.86 -0.89 -5.54
N SER A 453 2.74 -0.62 -6.51
CA SER A 453 2.39 -0.15 -7.85
C SER A 453 2.60 -1.22 -8.91
N GLY A 454 1.71 -1.26 -9.91
CA GLY A 454 1.97 -1.93 -11.17
C GLY A 454 3.09 -1.23 -11.96
N SER A 455 3.45 -1.77 -13.12
CA SER A 455 4.50 -1.20 -13.98
C SER A 455 4.12 0.18 -14.55
N GLY A 456 2.85 0.53 -14.56
CA GLY A 456 2.30 1.67 -15.30
C GLY A 456 2.37 1.46 -16.83
N ASN A 457 1.64 2.29 -17.55
CA ASN A 457 1.58 2.28 -19.01
C ASN A 457 2.25 3.54 -19.56
N GLU A 458 3.18 3.38 -20.52
CA GLU A 458 3.84 4.51 -21.21
C GLU A 458 4.25 5.62 -20.23
N LYS A 459 4.97 5.26 -19.17
CA LYS A 459 5.40 6.19 -18.12
C LYS A 459 6.19 7.35 -18.69
N VAL A 460 5.85 8.55 -18.27
CA VAL A 460 6.55 9.78 -18.65
C VAL A 460 7.38 10.26 -17.47
N SER A 461 8.71 10.33 -17.64
CA SER A 461 9.59 10.94 -16.64
C SER A 461 9.44 12.47 -16.64
N ILE A 462 9.84 13.12 -15.53
CA ILE A 462 9.77 14.58 -15.41
C ILE A 462 10.61 15.26 -16.50
N LEU A 463 11.82 14.75 -16.75
CA LEU A 463 12.68 15.25 -17.83
C LEU A 463 12.03 15.12 -19.21
N GLN A 464 11.39 13.98 -19.49
CA GLN A 464 10.71 13.77 -20.76
C GLN A 464 9.53 14.73 -20.90
N GLY A 465 8.69 14.86 -19.87
CA GLY A 465 7.57 15.81 -19.88
C GLY A 465 8.02 17.26 -20.13
N ILE A 466 9.11 17.69 -19.48
CA ILE A 466 9.70 19.03 -19.71
C ILE A 466 10.15 19.18 -21.16
N LYS A 467 10.84 18.17 -21.74
CA LYS A 467 11.28 18.20 -23.14
C LYS A 467 10.11 18.24 -24.13
N ASP A 468 9.07 17.46 -23.88
CA ASP A 468 7.90 17.37 -24.76
C ASP A 468 7.09 18.68 -24.78
N LEU A 469 7.15 19.44 -23.68
CA LEU A 469 6.44 20.70 -23.54
C LEU A 469 7.30 21.94 -23.86
N ALA A 470 8.60 21.76 -23.98
CA ALA A 470 9.54 22.84 -24.25
C ALA A 470 9.20 23.59 -25.56
N GLY A 471 9.25 24.94 -25.54
CA GLY A 471 9.07 25.77 -26.71
C GLY A 471 10.29 25.71 -27.64
N ALA A 472 10.13 26.15 -28.88
CA ALA A 472 11.20 26.12 -29.91
C ALA A 472 12.50 26.84 -29.49
N ASN A 473 12.41 27.80 -28.57
CA ASN A 473 13.56 28.58 -28.10
C ASN A 473 14.07 28.12 -26.72
N ASP A 474 13.46 27.07 -26.11
CA ASP A 474 13.92 26.51 -24.85
C ASP A 474 15.13 25.60 -25.10
N GLN A 475 16.14 25.68 -24.23
CA GLN A 475 17.30 24.80 -24.25
C GLN A 475 17.31 23.97 -22.98
N ILE A 476 16.92 22.70 -23.11
CA ILE A 476 16.86 21.77 -21.98
C ILE A 476 18.15 20.97 -21.91
N SER A 477 18.85 21.03 -20.79
CA SER A 477 20.01 20.19 -20.47
C SER A 477 19.73 19.35 -19.23
N TYR A 478 20.38 18.19 -19.13
CA TYR A 478 20.23 17.28 -18.00
C TYR A 478 21.59 16.81 -17.51
N LEU A 479 21.74 16.76 -16.18
CA LEU A 479 22.81 16.06 -15.48
C LEU A 479 22.20 15.33 -14.29
N LYS A 480 22.76 14.15 -13.93
CA LYS A 480 22.34 13.44 -12.72
C LYS A 480 22.62 14.29 -11.46
N GLY A 481 23.84 14.72 -11.26
CA GLY A 481 24.29 15.65 -10.21
C GLY A 481 24.24 15.12 -8.78
N SER A 482 23.24 14.27 -8.45
CA SER A 482 23.06 13.70 -7.13
C SER A 482 22.53 12.27 -7.17
N SER A 483 22.63 11.57 -6.05
CA SER A 483 22.09 10.23 -5.86
C SER A 483 21.28 10.17 -4.56
N ARG A 484 20.22 9.34 -4.57
CA ARG A 484 19.42 8.97 -3.38
C ARG A 484 20.04 7.83 -2.58
N ALA A 485 21.21 7.34 -2.90
CA ALA A 485 21.85 6.28 -2.12
C ALA A 485 21.86 6.72 -0.65
N LEU A 486 21.11 6.00 0.19
CA LEU A 486 20.97 6.32 1.62
C LEU A 486 22.28 6.18 2.37
N ASN A 487 23.14 5.29 1.88
CA ASN A 487 24.42 4.98 2.46
C ASN A 487 25.48 5.06 1.37
N ASP A 488 26.70 5.36 1.76
CA ASP A 488 27.88 5.33 0.90
C ASP A 488 28.29 3.88 0.50
N HIS A 489 27.32 2.98 0.39
CA HIS A 489 27.58 1.57 0.08
C HIS A 489 26.42 0.96 -0.75
N VAL A 490 26.76 -0.10 -1.49
CA VAL A 490 25.85 -0.91 -2.31
C VAL A 490 26.11 -2.40 -2.04
N LEU A 491 25.15 -3.26 -2.41
CA LEU A 491 25.35 -4.70 -2.35
C LEU A 491 26.56 -5.13 -3.19
N VAL A 492 27.34 -6.08 -2.68
CA VAL A 492 28.39 -6.72 -3.47
C VAL A 492 27.74 -7.67 -4.47
N ASP A 493 27.86 -7.33 -5.77
CA ASP A 493 27.31 -8.13 -6.85
C ASP A 493 28.00 -9.49 -6.98
N SER A 494 27.24 -10.49 -7.42
CA SER A 494 27.68 -11.87 -7.62
C SER A 494 28.92 -12.01 -8.54
N THR A 495 29.12 -11.07 -9.46
CA THR A 495 30.28 -11.04 -10.37
C THR A 495 31.61 -10.83 -9.66
N PHE A 496 31.57 -10.25 -8.44
CA PHE A 496 32.74 -10.00 -7.61
C PHE A 496 32.99 -11.10 -6.57
N LEU A 497 32.06 -12.07 -6.47
CA LEU A 497 32.14 -13.18 -5.53
C LEU A 497 32.40 -14.51 -6.27
N SER A 498 33.27 -15.38 -5.75
CA SER A 498 33.51 -16.67 -6.36
C SER A 498 33.89 -17.73 -5.35
N THR A 499 33.54 -18.99 -5.67
CA THR A 499 33.98 -20.19 -4.95
C THR A 499 34.20 -21.32 -5.95
N THR A 500 35.35 -21.96 -5.93
CA THR A 500 35.70 -23.09 -6.84
C THR A 500 35.43 -22.80 -8.31
N GLY A 501 35.76 -21.54 -8.76
CA GLY A 501 35.63 -21.11 -10.16
C GLY A 501 34.20 -20.75 -10.61
N SER A 502 33.23 -20.75 -9.72
CA SER A 502 31.85 -20.32 -10.00
C SER A 502 31.48 -19.10 -9.18
N SER A 503 30.56 -18.24 -9.68
CA SER A 503 30.06 -17.04 -9.01
C SER A 503 29.34 -17.37 -7.70
N GLY A 504 29.55 -16.53 -6.67
CA GLY A 504 28.93 -16.64 -5.35
C GLY A 504 29.80 -17.33 -4.29
N LEU A 505 29.34 -17.29 -3.03
CA LEU A 505 30.00 -17.91 -1.88
C LEU A 505 29.37 -19.27 -1.54
N LEU A 506 30.16 -20.16 -0.93
CA LEU A 506 29.66 -21.44 -0.42
C LEU A 506 29.11 -21.22 1.00
N GLY A 507 27.81 -21.37 1.18
CA GLY A 507 27.13 -21.29 2.46
C GLY A 507 26.99 -22.66 3.12
N SER A 508 27.53 -22.80 4.31
CA SER A 508 27.35 -23.95 5.21
C SER A 508 26.39 -23.55 6.34
N TYR A 509 25.28 -24.25 6.45
CA TYR A 509 24.16 -23.92 7.35
C TYR A 509 24.11 -24.94 8.49
N PHE A 510 24.08 -24.47 9.73
CA PHE A 510 24.17 -25.30 10.93
C PHE A 510 22.97 -25.13 11.84
N LYS A 511 22.58 -26.16 12.57
CA LYS A 511 21.66 -26.06 13.72
C LYS A 511 22.43 -25.51 14.91
N GLY A 512 21.82 -24.58 15.64
CA GLY A 512 22.43 -23.85 16.76
C GLY A 512 23.25 -22.65 16.33
N ILE A 513 23.52 -21.77 17.26
CA ILE A 513 24.13 -20.44 17.04
C ILE A 513 25.65 -20.46 16.75
N ASN A 514 26.25 -21.60 16.72
CA ASN A 514 27.68 -21.75 16.43
C ASN A 514 27.89 -22.45 15.08
N PRO A 515 28.54 -21.82 14.10
CA PRO A 515 28.76 -22.41 12.78
C PRO A 515 29.91 -23.42 12.78
N LYS A 516 29.76 -24.53 13.56
CA LYS A 516 30.78 -25.59 13.77
C LYS A 516 30.12 -26.95 13.66
N GLY A 517 30.95 -27.95 13.29
CA GLY A 517 30.51 -29.33 13.16
C GLY A 517 30.01 -29.69 11.78
N THR A 518 29.08 -30.62 11.68
CA THR A 518 28.51 -31.06 10.40
C THR A 518 27.35 -30.12 10.00
N PRO A 519 27.44 -29.42 8.86
CA PRO A 519 26.33 -28.56 8.42
C PRO A 519 25.09 -29.39 8.07
N ALA A 520 23.94 -28.90 8.42
CA ALA A 520 22.65 -29.48 8.04
C ALA A 520 22.36 -29.28 6.53
N LYS A 521 22.92 -28.22 5.93
CA LYS A 521 22.82 -27.91 4.51
C LYS A 521 24.03 -27.18 4.01
N ILE A 522 24.44 -27.49 2.79
CA ILE A 522 25.46 -26.73 2.05
C ILE A 522 24.83 -26.29 0.72
N LYS A 523 24.92 -25.02 0.39
CA LYS A 523 24.45 -24.47 -0.90
C LYS A 523 25.33 -23.29 -1.32
N ARG A 524 25.28 -22.95 -2.59
CA ARG A 524 25.92 -21.75 -3.12
C ARG A 524 24.94 -20.59 -3.04
N ASP A 525 25.37 -19.49 -2.45
CA ASP A 525 24.63 -18.23 -2.41
C ASP A 525 25.32 -17.22 -3.32
N HIS A 526 24.62 -16.76 -4.37
CA HIS A 526 25.21 -15.89 -5.38
C HIS A 526 25.43 -14.47 -4.86
N VAL A 527 24.55 -14.01 -3.98
CA VAL A 527 24.59 -12.70 -3.30
C VAL A 527 24.28 -12.92 -1.83
N ILE A 528 24.93 -12.19 -0.95
CA ILE A 528 24.55 -12.16 0.47
C ILE A 528 23.58 -11.01 0.68
N ASP A 529 22.30 -11.29 0.56
CA ASP A 529 21.16 -10.39 0.80
C ASP A 529 19.99 -11.22 1.28
N PHE A 530 19.88 -11.40 2.58
CA PHE A 530 18.93 -12.33 3.19
C PHE A 530 18.06 -11.64 4.24
N SER A 531 16.81 -12.06 4.28
CA SER A 531 15.85 -11.70 5.32
C SER A 531 15.02 -12.94 5.66
N TRP A 532 15.30 -13.56 6.79
CA TRP A 532 14.63 -14.76 7.28
C TRP A 532 13.85 -14.40 8.55
N THR A 533 12.54 -14.24 8.45
CA THR A 533 11.69 -13.82 9.55
C THR A 533 10.78 -14.95 10.03
N LEU A 534 9.99 -15.50 9.13
CA LEU A 534 8.99 -16.52 9.43
C LEU A 534 9.44 -17.93 9.01
N TYR A 535 10.60 -18.03 8.37
CA TYR A 535 11.09 -19.27 7.79
C TYR A 535 12.60 -19.38 7.96
N PRO A 536 13.12 -20.58 8.19
CA PRO A 536 14.55 -20.81 8.19
C PRO A 536 15.10 -20.70 6.75
N PRO A 537 16.41 -20.52 6.59
CA PRO A 537 17.10 -20.51 5.30
C PRO A 537 16.90 -21.76 4.43
N ASP A 538 16.60 -22.88 5.06
CA ASP A 538 16.33 -24.19 4.44
C ASP A 538 15.50 -25.06 5.39
N SER A 539 14.70 -25.96 4.84
CA SER A 539 13.83 -26.87 5.61
C SER A 539 14.60 -27.87 6.51
N ALA A 540 15.91 -28.01 6.32
CA ALA A 540 16.77 -28.83 7.18
C ALA A 540 17.14 -28.14 8.51
N LEU A 541 16.83 -26.85 8.65
CA LEU A 541 17.13 -26.03 9.81
C LEU A 541 15.89 -25.81 10.68
N PRO A 542 16.05 -25.54 11.99
CA PRO A 542 14.96 -25.03 12.81
C PRO A 542 14.58 -23.61 12.38
N LEU A 543 13.43 -23.12 12.83
CA LEU A 543 12.96 -21.76 12.56
C LEU A 543 13.89 -20.70 13.15
N ASP A 544 14.27 -20.91 14.39
CA ASP A 544 15.23 -20.12 15.15
C ASP A 544 16.42 -21.01 15.54
N ASP A 545 17.46 -20.42 16.10
CA ASP A 545 18.62 -21.12 16.62
C ASP A 545 19.42 -21.86 15.53
N TYR A 546 19.87 -21.08 14.55
CA TYR A 546 20.72 -21.53 13.46
C TYR A 546 21.88 -20.56 13.21
N SER A 547 22.88 -21.04 12.48
CA SER A 547 24.00 -20.21 12.06
C SER A 547 24.46 -20.58 10.64
N VAL A 548 25.16 -19.66 10.01
CA VAL A 548 25.64 -19.81 8.63
C VAL A 548 27.09 -19.37 8.55
N LEU A 549 27.90 -20.16 7.81
CA LEU A 549 29.28 -19.85 7.44
C LEU A 549 29.32 -19.74 5.91
N TRP A 550 29.67 -18.57 5.38
CA TRP A 550 29.97 -18.38 3.96
C TRP A 550 31.47 -18.27 3.76
N GLU A 551 31.98 -18.98 2.75
CA GLU A 551 33.37 -18.98 2.38
C GLU A 551 33.55 -18.86 0.87
N GLY A 552 34.60 -18.14 0.46
CA GLY A 552 34.95 -17.98 -0.94
C GLY A 552 35.95 -16.86 -1.14
N LYS A 553 35.88 -16.22 -2.31
CA LYS A 553 36.78 -15.13 -2.70
C LYS A 553 35.96 -13.91 -3.15
N ILE A 554 36.52 -12.73 -2.87
CA ILE A 554 36.06 -11.46 -3.37
C ILE A 554 37.13 -10.78 -4.22
N THR A 555 36.73 -10.12 -5.32
CA THR A 555 37.61 -9.37 -6.22
C THR A 555 37.09 -7.96 -6.44
N SER A 556 38.00 -7.01 -6.72
CA SER A 556 37.61 -5.66 -7.19
C SER A 556 38.10 -5.43 -8.62
N PRO A 557 37.32 -4.76 -9.49
CA PRO A 557 37.77 -4.50 -10.87
C PRO A 557 38.79 -3.34 -10.97
N LYS A 558 39.09 -2.66 -9.85
CA LYS A 558 40.07 -1.55 -9.79
C LYS A 558 40.92 -1.63 -8.51
N ASN A 559 42.12 -0.97 -8.57
CA ASN A 559 42.83 -0.64 -7.34
C ASN A 559 42.10 0.45 -6.59
N ALA A 560 41.66 0.18 -5.37
CA ALA A 560 40.93 1.16 -4.57
C ALA A 560 40.94 0.83 -3.08
N ASP A 561 40.96 1.85 -2.26
CA ASP A 561 40.56 1.74 -0.85
C ASP A 561 39.04 1.81 -0.80
N LEU A 562 38.41 0.73 -0.41
CA LEU A 562 36.96 0.62 -0.34
C LEU A 562 36.54 0.33 1.11
N ASN A 563 35.40 0.90 1.52
CA ASN A 563 34.74 0.46 2.73
C ASN A 563 33.87 -0.75 2.38
N ILE A 564 34.19 -1.89 2.97
CA ILE A 564 33.43 -3.14 2.83
C ILE A 564 32.85 -3.55 4.19
N GLY A 565 31.67 -4.13 4.22
CA GLY A 565 31.04 -4.50 5.48
C GLY A 565 29.81 -5.36 5.38
N LEU A 566 29.21 -5.52 6.54
CA LEU A 566 27.97 -6.26 6.72
C LEU A 566 26.89 -5.31 7.27
N GLU A 567 25.69 -5.44 6.72
CA GLU A 567 24.50 -4.76 7.19
C GLU A 567 23.47 -5.82 7.59
N GLY A 568 23.12 -5.86 8.88
CA GLY A 568 22.25 -6.92 9.39
C GLY A 568 21.87 -6.75 10.86
N ASN A 569 21.12 -7.71 11.36
CA ASN A 569 20.82 -7.86 12.79
C ASN A 569 21.47 -9.15 13.32
N ASP A 570 21.32 -9.39 14.63
CA ASP A 570 21.93 -10.52 15.33
C ASP A 570 23.46 -10.53 15.26
N GLY A 571 24.10 -11.68 15.39
CA GLY A 571 25.55 -11.73 15.45
C GLY A 571 26.18 -12.04 14.10
N PHE A 572 27.16 -11.23 13.69
CA PHE A 572 27.95 -11.50 12.48
C PHE A 572 29.43 -11.18 12.64
N LYS A 573 30.26 -11.90 11.88
CA LYS A 573 31.69 -11.66 11.76
C LYS A 573 32.10 -11.70 10.30
N MET A 574 33.12 -10.92 9.96
CA MET A 574 33.75 -10.98 8.63
C MET A 574 35.28 -11.09 8.75
N PHE A 575 35.82 -11.96 7.93
CA PHE A 575 37.27 -12.14 7.78
C PHE A 575 37.68 -11.91 6.34
N LEU A 576 38.78 -11.18 6.15
CA LEU A 576 39.42 -11.00 4.84
C LEU A 576 40.87 -11.49 4.93
N ASP A 577 41.25 -12.36 4.02
CA ASP A 577 42.56 -13.06 4.02
C ASP A 577 42.93 -13.65 5.41
N GLY A 578 41.94 -14.27 6.05
CA GLY A 578 42.09 -14.90 7.37
C GLY A 578 42.09 -13.92 8.55
N LYS A 579 42.14 -12.61 8.31
CA LYS A 579 42.11 -11.61 9.37
C LYS A 579 40.66 -11.26 9.72
N LEU A 580 40.29 -11.33 11.02
CA LEU A 580 39.02 -10.84 11.53
C LEU A 580 38.95 -9.31 11.39
N VAL A 581 38.05 -8.82 10.57
CA VAL A 581 37.89 -7.38 10.27
C VAL A 581 36.61 -6.79 10.85
N ILE A 582 35.58 -7.60 11.04
CA ILE A 582 34.33 -7.23 11.75
C ILE A 582 34.05 -8.32 12.79
N ASP A 583 33.85 -7.92 14.05
CA ASP A 583 33.41 -8.80 15.15
C ASP A 583 32.21 -8.15 15.86
N GLN A 584 31.03 -8.59 15.52
CA GLN A 584 29.76 -8.17 16.09
C GLN A 584 28.96 -9.42 16.48
N TRP A 585 29.51 -10.22 17.41
CA TRP A 585 28.94 -11.50 17.83
C TRP A 585 27.97 -11.36 19.02
N ASP A 586 27.14 -10.32 18.97
CA ASP A 586 26.10 -10.07 19.94
C ASP A 586 24.76 -9.86 19.24
N LYS A 587 23.66 -10.31 19.85
CA LYS A 587 22.33 -10.01 19.33
C LYS A 587 22.06 -8.50 19.36
N ARG A 588 21.84 -7.91 18.17
CA ARG A 588 21.66 -6.47 18.01
C ARG A 588 20.51 -6.17 17.07
N SER A 589 20.02 -4.93 17.15
CA SER A 589 19.15 -4.35 16.15
C SER A 589 19.86 -4.23 14.80
N TYR A 590 19.11 -4.13 13.73
CA TYR A 590 19.65 -3.94 12.38
C TYR A 590 20.59 -2.72 12.31
N HIS A 591 21.81 -2.93 11.85
CA HIS A 591 22.85 -1.92 11.76
C HIS A 591 23.85 -2.25 10.67
N LEU A 592 24.61 -1.24 10.26
CA LEU A 592 25.72 -1.36 9.32
C LEU A 592 27.06 -1.29 10.05
N GLN A 593 27.98 -2.19 9.72
CA GLN A 593 29.38 -2.12 10.13
C GLN A 593 30.26 -2.27 8.91
N THR A 594 31.08 -1.25 8.60
CA THR A 594 32.06 -1.25 7.50
C THR A 594 33.47 -1.07 8.03
N VAL A 595 34.44 -1.53 7.24
CA VAL A 595 35.87 -1.34 7.49
C VAL A 595 36.56 -0.94 6.18
N PRO A 596 37.57 -0.04 6.21
CA PRO A 596 38.37 0.24 5.03
C PRO A 596 39.25 -0.97 4.68
N PHE A 597 39.31 -1.29 3.40
CA PHE A 597 40.17 -2.36 2.87
C PHE A 597 40.73 -1.97 1.50
N HIS A 598 42.03 -2.19 1.31
CA HIS A 598 42.73 -1.95 0.05
C HIS A 598 42.56 -3.11 -0.91
N PHE A 599 41.84 -2.90 -2.01
CA PHE A 599 41.73 -3.89 -3.09
C PHE A 599 42.72 -3.60 -4.22
N GLU A 600 43.49 -4.62 -4.61
CA GLU A 600 44.25 -4.61 -5.86
C GLU A 600 43.36 -5.13 -6.99
N LYS A 601 43.46 -4.52 -8.19
CA LYS A 601 42.66 -4.86 -9.36
C LYS A 601 42.75 -6.37 -9.69
N ASN A 602 41.59 -7.02 -9.74
CA ASN A 602 41.43 -8.45 -10.10
C ASN A 602 42.17 -9.44 -9.20
N LYS A 603 42.74 -9.00 -8.10
CA LYS A 603 43.28 -9.90 -7.07
C LYS A 603 42.15 -10.49 -6.26
N ALA A 604 42.21 -11.81 -6.07
CA ALA A 604 41.20 -12.51 -5.27
C ALA A 604 41.65 -12.55 -3.80
N TYR A 605 40.81 -12.09 -2.92
CA TYR A 605 40.99 -12.14 -1.46
C TYR A 605 40.06 -13.17 -0.88
N ASP A 606 40.54 -13.93 0.12
CA ASP A 606 39.70 -14.88 0.84
C ASP A 606 38.69 -14.09 1.70
N ILE A 607 37.41 -14.38 1.54
CA ILE A 607 36.35 -13.87 2.36
C ILE A 607 35.65 -14.98 3.13
N LYS A 608 35.48 -14.77 4.43
CA LYS A 608 34.69 -15.64 5.30
C LYS A 608 33.72 -14.79 6.11
N ILE A 609 32.44 -15.18 6.13
CA ILE A 609 31.38 -14.51 6.88
C ILE A 609 30.71 -15.54 7.79
N GLU A 610 30.60 -15.23 9.07
CA GLU A 610 29.86 -16.00 10.05
C GLU A 610 28.65 -15.20 10.50
N PHE A 611 27.51 -15.85 10.59
CA PHE A 611 26.23 -15.26 11.02
C PHE A 611 25.49 -16.24 11.91
N TYR A 612 24.79 -15.75 12.92
CA TYR A 612 23.83 -16.55 13.67
C TYR A 612 22.53 -15.78 13.92
N GLU A 613 21.44 -16.53 13.98
CA GLU A 613 20.11 -16.07 14.36
C GLU A 613 19.64 -16.93 15.55
N PRO A 614 19.47 -16.32 16.74
CA PRO A 614 19.08 -17.08 17.93
C PRO A 614 17.56 -17.14 18.07
N LYS A 615 16.83 -16.09 17.64
CA LYS A 615 15.39 -16.02 17.71
C LYS A 615 14.87 -14.77 17.02
N GLY A 616 13.88 -14.93 16.11
CA GLY A 616 13.14 -13.85 15.50
C GLY A 616 13.51 -13.58 14.05
N ASN A 617 14.00 -12.37 13.76
CA ASN A 617 14.31 -11.91 12.41
C ASN A 617 15.81 -12.05 12.11
N GLY A 618 16.19 -12.91 11.18
CA GLY A 618 17.56 -12.96 10.67
C GLY A 618 17.70 -12.11 9.40
N LYS A 619 18.55 -11.08 9.42
CA LYS A 619 18.86 -10.25 8.24
C LYS A 619 20.35 -10.07 8.09
N LEU A 620 20.86 -10.24 6.87
CA LEU A 620 22.27 -9.99 6.57
C LEU A 620 22.48 -9.61 5.10
N LYS A 621 23.30 -8.55 4.87
CA LYS A 621 23.78 -8.13 3.56
C LYS A 621 25.28 -7.93 3.58
N LEU A 622 25.95 -8.31 2.49
CA LEU A 622 27.34 -7.95 2.23
C LEU A 622 27.35 -6.71 1.33
N VAL A 623 28.00 -5.64 1.80
CA VAL A 623 27.98 -4.34 1.15
C VAL A 623 29.38 -3.75 1.02
N TRP A 624 29.56 -2.83 0.08
CA TRP A 624 30.77 -2.02 -0.11
C TRP A 624 30.46 -0.69 -0.79
N ASP A 625 31.43 0.25 -0.80
CA ASP A 625 31.28 1.55 -1.45
C ASP A 625 31.79 1.59 -2.92
N TYR A 626 32.08 0.43 -3.51
CA TYR A 626 32.44 0.36 -4.93
C TYR A 626 31.23 0.73 -5.81
N GLY A 627 31.43 1.72 -6.71
CA GLY A 627 30.37 2.21 -7.60
C GLY A 627 29.50 3.32 -7.01
N VAL A 628 29.74 3.70 -5.75
CA VAL A 628 29.16 4.92 -5.17
C VAL A 628 29.91 6.13 -5.75
N GLN A 629 29.20 7.00 -6.49
CA GLN A 629 29.79 8.21 -7.08
C GLN A 629 29.78 9.35 -6.05
N LYS A 630 30.94 9.94 -5.78
CA LYS A 630 31.09 11.08 -4.88
C LYS A 630 31.49 12.35 -5.66
N SER A 631 31.02 13.51 -5.19
CA SER A 631 31.44 14.90 -5.43
C SER A 631 31.73 15.43 -6.85
N GLU A 632 32.39 14.71 -7.76
CA GLU A 632 32.65 15.20 -9.13
C GLU A 632 31.40 15.59 -9.91
N GLU A 633 30.27 14.93 -9.68
CA GLU A 633 28.98 15.26 -10.30
C GLU A 633 28.40 16.56 -9.77
N VAL A 634 28.59 16.90 -8.51
CA VAL A 634 28.12 18.15 -7.90
C VAL A 634 28.88 19.35 -8.52
N GLU A 635 30.22 19.29 -8.60
CA GLU A 635 31.01 20.34 -9.19
C GLU A 635 30.65 20.61 -10.65
N LYS A 636 30.50 19.53 -11.44
CA LYS A 636 30.07 19.63 -12.85
C LYS A 636 28.67 20.24 -12.96
N ALA A 637 27.73 19.85 -12.12
CA ALA A 637 26.38 20.41 -12.10
C ALA A 637 26.40 21.91 -11.80
N VAL A 638 27.18 22.35 -10.81
CA VAL A 638 27.36 23.77 -10.45
C VAL A 638 27.97 24.59 -11.60
N GLN A 639 28.97 24.05 -12.34
CA GLN A 639 29.55 24.72 -13.47
C GLN A 639 28.53 24.96 -14.61
N VAL A 640 27.71 23.92 -14.93
CA VAL A 640 26.66 24.05 -15.95
C VAL A 640 25.58 25.02 -15.48
N ALA A 641 25.21 24.97 -14.20
CA ALA A 641 24.16 25.81 -13.59
C ALA A 641 24.48 27.32 -13.77
N LYS A 642 25.76 27.74 -13.69
CA LYS A 642 26.16 29.14 -13.88
C LYS A 642 25.79 29.71 -15.26
N SER A 643 25.72 28.87 -16.29
CA SER A 643 25.35 29.24 -17.65
C SER A 643 23.87 29.09 -17.98
N SER A 644 23.08 28.59 -17.05
CA SER A 644 21.62 28.36 -17.18
C SER A 644 20.86 29.61 -16.72
N ASP A 645 19.61 29.75 -17.21
CA ASP A 645 18.70 30.83 -16.79
C ASP A 645 17.86 30.37 -15.58
N VAL A 646 17.51 29.08 -15.52
CA VAL A 646 16.72 28.44 -14.44
C VAL A 646 17.27 27.04 -14.19
N ILE A 647 17.26 26.64 -12.94
CA ILE A 647 17.64 25.31 -12.50
C ILE A 647 16.39 24.61 -11.97
N VAL A 648 16.13 23.39 -12.43
CA VAL A 648 15.07 22.49 -11.92
C VAL A 648 15.74 21.27 -11.31
N MET A 649 15.79 21.20 -9.99
CA MET A 649 16.34 20.07 -9.25
C MET A 649 15.20 19.14 -8.84
N VAL A 650 15.24 17.88 -9.28
CA VAL A 650 14.28 16.85 -8.88
C VAL A 650 14.93 15.98 -7.80
N ALA A 651 14.40 16.07 -6.60
CA ALA A 651 14.89 15.36 -5.43
C ALA A 651 13.81 14.43 -4.85
N GLY A 652 14.23 13.32 -4.25
CA GLY A 652 13.29 12.36 -3.73
C GLY A 652 13.82 11.58 -2.54
N ILE A 653 12.88 10.94 -1.86
CA ILE A 653 13.14 10.08 -0.70
C ILE A 653 13.06 8.60 -1.08
N LYS A 654 13.53 7.76 -0.18
CA LYS A 654 13.35 6.31 -0.22
C LYS A 654 12.56 5.91 1.02
N GLU A 655 11.43 5.29 0.79
CA GLU A 655 10.48 4.84 1.81
C GLU A 655 9.73 3.59 1.32
N GLY A 656 8.79 3.11 2.09
CA GLY A 656 7.98 1.92 1.82
C GLY A 656 7.88 1.04 3.06
N GLU A 657 7.28 -0.09 2.92
CA GLU A 657 7.15 -1.09 3.99
C GLU A 657 8.53 -1.50 4.53
N PHE A 658 8.69 -1.43 5.87
CA PHE A 658 9.95 -1.62 6.61
C PHE A 658 11.06 -0.60 6.30
N LEU A 659 10.75 0.51 5.67
CA LEU A 659 11.70 1.59 5.37
C LEU A 659 11.36 2.87 6.13
N ASP A 660 11.14 2.75 7.46
CA ASP A 660 10.89 3.88 8.35
C ASP A 660 12.10 4.81 8.41
N ARG A 661 11.86 6.11 8.51
CA ARG A 661 12.90 7.14 8.45
C ARG A 661 13.05 7.83 9.81
N ALA A 662 14.13 7.60 10.51
CA ALA A 662 14.43 8.33 11.75
C ALA A 662 14.68 9.82 11.47
N MET A 663 15.37 10.13 10.38
CA MET A 663 15.67 11.48 9.89
C MET A 663 14.86 11.75 8.62
N LEU A 664 14.31 12.95 8.50
CA LEU A 664 13.46 13.35 7.37
C LEU A 664 14.21 14.13 6.28
N ASN A 665 15.52 14.23 6.38
CA ASN A 665 16.37 14.84 5.35
C ASN A 665 16.28 14.11 4.01
N LEU A 666 16.62 14.78 2.94
CA LEU A 666 16.82 14.14 1.64
C LEU A 666 18.02 13.19 1.71
N PRO A 667 17.87 11.93 1.27
CA PRO A 667 18.96 10.96 1.33
C PRO A 667 20.07 11.25 0.31
N GLY A 668 21.25 10.67 0.55
CA GLY A 668 22.42 10.83 -0.30
C GLY A 668 22.99 12.23 -0.26
N ASN A 669 23.47 12.73 -1.40
CA ASN A 669 24.07 14.05 -1.52
C ASN A 669 23.13 15.11 -2.16
N GLN A 670 21.83 14.89 -2.11
CA GLN A 670 20.82 15.78 -2.72
C GLN A 670 20.81 17.17 -2.06
N GLU A 671 20.87 17.24 -0.72
CA GLU A 671 20.88 18.54 -0.01
C GLU A 671 22.17 19.33 -0.28
N GLU A 672 23.31 18.64 -0.31
CA GLU A 672 24.59 19.25 -0.72
C GLU A 672 24.47 19.91 -2.10
N LEU A 673 23.94 19.16 -3.09
CA LEU A 673 23.74 19.71 -4.43
C LEU A 673 22.81 20.93 -4.42
N ILE A 674 21.67 20.88 -3.71
CA ILE A 674 20.72 22.00 -3.60
C ILE A 674 21.44 23.24 -3.04
N GLN A 675 22.21 23.08 -1.95
CA GLN A 675 22.94 24.18 -1.30
C GLN A 675 24.01 24.75 -2.20
N GLU A 676 24.78 23.92 -2.93
CA GLU A 676 25.79 24.38 -3.87
C GLU A 676 25.18 25.08 -5.11
N LEU A 677 24.05 24.59 -5.61
CA LEU A 677 23.31 25.23 -6.70
C LEU A 677 22.77 26.62 -6.29
N ALA A 678 22.25 26.73 -5.06
CA ALA A 678 21.73 27.99 -4.53
C ALA A 678 22.81 29.10 -4.53
N LYS A 679 24.07 28.75 -4.24
CA LYS A 679 25.21 29.70 -4.27
C LYS A 679 25.48 30.31 -5.66
N THR A 680 24.93 29.71 -6.74
CA THR A 680 25.07 30.26 -8.09
C THR A 680 24.24 31.52 -8.32
N GLY A 681 23.28 31.82 -7.43
CA GLY A 681 22.36 32.96 -7.55
C GLY A 681 21.33 32.81 -8.67
N LYS A 682 21.22 31.66 -9.30
CA LYS A 682 20.23 31.39 -10.33
C LYS A 682 18.88 30.97 -9.70
N PRO A 683 17.72 31.29 -10.31
CA PRO A 683 16.45 30.76 -9.87
C PRO A 683 16.50 29.23 -9.78
N LEU A 684 16.24 28.68 -8.58
CA LEU A 684 16.30 27.26 -8.29
C LEU A 684 14.91 26.79 -7.89
N VAL A 685 14.34 25.92 -8.71
CA VAL A 685 13.07 25.23 -8.47
C VAL A 685 13.39 23.82 -8.00
N VAL A 686 12.90 23.43 -6.83
CA VAL A 686 13.04 22.06 -6.31
C VAL A 686 11.70 21.33 -6.47
N ILE A 687 11.73 20.20 -7.17
CA ILE A 687 10.62 19.28 -7.29
C ILE A 687 10.88 18.11 -6.34
N LEU A 688 9.93 17.86 -5.44
CA LEU A 688 10.04 16.80 -4.46
C LEU A 688 9.19 15.59 -4.87
N THR A 689 9.81 14.41 -4.93
CA THR A 689 9.17 13.11 -5.13
C THR A 689 9.25 12.25 -3.86
N GLY A 690 8.12 11.71 -3.43
CA GLY A 690 8.05 10.89 -2.22
C GLY A 690 6.69 11.00 -1.55
N GLY A 691 6.36 10.05 -0.68
CA GLY A 691 5.03 9.94 -0.07
C GLY A 691 4.94 10.43 1.37
N SER A 692 5.96 11.12 1.89
CA SER A 692 5.97 11.60 3.28
C SER A 692 6.67 12.95 3.40
N ALA A 693 6.68 13.51 4.63
CA ALA A 693 7.31 14.80 4.91
C ALA A 693 8.83 14.77 4.73
N ILE A 694 9.38 15.90 4.32
CA ILE A 694 10.83 16.13 4.14
C ILE A 694 11.22 17.31 5.00
N ASN A 695 12.30 17.15 5.77
CA ASN A 695 12.92 18.26 6.50
C ASN A 695 13.71 19.12 5.51
N MET A 696 13.34 20.39 5.40
CA MET A 696 13.94 21.33 4.44
C MET A 696 14.68 22.47 5.12
N GLN A 697 14.85 22.42 6.43
CA GLN A 697 15.39 23.53 7.23
C GLN A 697 16.77 24.02 6.72
N SER A 698 17.60 23.08 6.24
CA SER A 698 18.98 23.37 5.81
C SER A 698 19.07 24.11 4.47
N TRP A 699 18.00 24.12 3.63
CA TRP A 699 18.04 24.68 2.27
C TRP A 699 16.77 25.45 1.84
N TYR A 700 15.69 25.39 2.61
CA TYR A 700 14.41 26.01 2.26
C TYR A 700 14.52 27.50 1.89
N LYS A 701 15.36 28.26 2.63
CA LYS A 701 15.50 29.71 2.43
C LYS A 701 16.21 30.06 1.12
N ASP A 702 17.04 29.17 0.62
CA ASP A 702 17.98 29.40 -0.48
C ASP A 702 17.42 29.02 -1.86
N VAL A 703 16.22 28.42 -1.91
CA VAL A 703 15.56 28.01 -3.17
C VAL A 703 14.41 28.94 -3.51
N SER A 704 14.15 29.14 -4.82
CA SER A 704 13.10 30.06 -5.28
C SER A 704 11.70 29.49 -5.25
N ALA A 705 11.55 28.20 -5.58
CA ALA A 705 10.26 27.52 -5.57
C ALA A 705 10.41 26.05 -5.16
N ILE A 706 9.35 25.50 -4.53
CA ILE A 706 9.28 24.09 -4.15
C ILE A 706 7.91 23.56 -4.56
N LEU A 707 7.93 22.53 -5.40
CA LEU A 707 6.73 21.80 -5.85
C LEU A 707 6.80 20.36 -5.37
N ASN A 708 5.91 19.95 -4.47
CA ASN A 708 5.79 18.55 -4.03
C ASN A 708 4.82 17.82 -4.97
N VAL A 709 5.31 16.79 -5.65
CA VAL A 709 4.55 16.05 -6.66
C VAL A 709 4.21 14.63 -6.21
N TRP A 710 4.60 14.24 -5.00
CA TRP A 710 4.42 12.90 -4.43
C TRP A 710 5.05 11.83 -5.33
N TYR A 711 4.39 10.68 -5.47
CA TYR A 711 4.58 9.73 -6.58
C TYR A 711 3.42 9.95 -7.55
N PRO A 712 3.67 10.64 -8.67
CA PRO A 712 2.58 11.23 -9.45
C PRO A 712 1.91 10.30 -10.46
N GLY A 713 2.17 8.98 -10.40
CA GLY A 713 1.63 8.00 -11.32
C GLY A 713 2.25 8.02 -12.73
N GLU A 714 1.68 7.24 -13.65
CA GLU A 714 2.26 7.04 -14.99
C GLU A 714 2.32 8.29 -15.87
N ALA A 715 1.37 9.20 -15.70
CA ALA A 715 1.31 10.48 -16.45
C ALA A 715 2.02 11.63 -15.71
N GLY A 716 2.74 11.35 -14.63
CA GLY A 716 3.30 12.33 -13.70
C GLY A 716 4.25 13.33 -14.35
N GLY A 717 5.17 12.89 -15.22
CA GLY A 717 6.11 13.79 -15.87
C GLY A 717 5.43 14.80 -16.80
N ALA A 718 4.41 14.40 -17.54
CA ALA A 718 3.61 15.31 -18.36
C ALA A 718 2.86 16.34 -17.49
N ALA A 719 2.26 15.88 -16.38
CA ALA A 719 1.56 16.77 -15.45
C ALA A 719 2.51 17.77 -14.77
N VAL A 720 3.71 17.35 -14.37
CA VAL A 720 4.74 18.23 -13.82
C VAL A 720 5.12 19.30 -14.82
N ALA A 721 5.37 18.96 -16.08
CA ALA A 721 5.69 19.92 -17.11
C ALA A 721 4.55 20.92 -17.33
N GLU A 722 3.30 20.48 -17.40
CA GLU A 722 2.15 21.38 -17.54
C GLU A 722 2.04 22.36 -16.35
N THR A 723 2.34 21.90 -15.14
CA THR A 723 2.38 22.77 -13.97
C THR A 723 3.53 23.75 -14.05
N LEU A 724 4.76 23.30 -14.36
CA LEU A 724 5.93 24.18 -14.46
C LEU A 724 5.75 25.31 -15.47
N PHE A 725 5.13 25.03 -16.63
CA PHE A 725 4.91 26.03 -17.68
C PHE A 725 3.53 26.72 -17.61
N GLY A 726 2.79 26.57 -16.52
CA GLY A 726 1.55 27.32 -16.27
C GLY A 726 0.34 26.89 -17.09
N LYS A 727 0.38 25.72 -17.77
CA LYS A 727 -0.81 25.14 -18.41
C LYS A 727 -1.79 24.59 -17.38
N SER A 728 -1.30 24.28 -16.19
CA SER A 728 -2.11 23.90 -15.03
C SER A 728 -1.64 24.70 -13.80
N ASN A 729 -2.60 25.12 -13.00
CA ASN A 729 -2.35 25.83 -11.75
C ASN A 729 -2.34 24.80 -10.60
N PRO A 730 -1.26 24.68 -9.78
CA PRO A 730 -1.23 23.75 -8.66
C PRO A 730 -2.33 24.07 -7.64
N SER A 731 -2.99 23.03 -7.13
CA SER A 731 -4.16 23.19 -6.26
C SER A 731 -4.25 22.10 -5.19
N GLY A 732 -3.28 21.21 -5.12
CA GLY A 732 -3.20 20.20 -4.07
C GLY A 732 -2.95 20.81 -2.69
N LYS A 733 -3.37 20.11 -1.64
CA LYS A 733 -3.17 20.52 -0.25
C LYS A 733 -2.50 19.39 0.54
N LEU A 734 -1.63 19.73 1.49
CA LEU A 734 -0.92 18.72 2.29
C LEU A 734 -1.90 17.91 3.16
N PRO A 735 -1.97 16.58 3.03
CA PRO A 735 -2.76 15.72 3.90
C PRO A 735 -2.02 15.31 5.18
N ILE A 736 -0.80 15.81 5.35
CA ILE A 736 0.06 15.61 6.53
C ILE A 736 0.75 16.92 6.90
N THR A 737 1.05 17.07 8.18
CA THR A 737 1.83 18.19 8.72
C THR A 737 3.32 17.96 8.48
N TYR A 738 4.03 18.96 7.99
CA TYR A 738 5.49 18.93 7.80
C TYR A 738 6.18 19.54 9.02
N PRO A 739 6.98 18.78 9.79
CA PRO A 739 7.73 19.33 10.92
C PRO A 739 8.90 20.19 10.43
N VAL A 740 9.36 21.10 11.28
CA VAL A 740 10.64 21.79 11.11
C VAL A 740 11.81 20.87 11.45
N HIS A 741 11.60 19.98 12.44
CA HIS A 741 12.61 19.05 12.93
C HIS A 741 11.93 17.79 13.47
N GLU A 742 12.58 16.64 13.35
CA GLU A 742 12.07 15.34 13.82
C GLU A 742 11.79 15.30 15.33
N ALA A 743 12.44 16.16 16.09
CA ALA A 743 12.19 16.29 17.54
C ALA A 743 10.77 16.77 17.88
N GLN A 744 10.04 17.35 16.93
CA GLN A 744 8.63 17.74 17.09
C GLN A 744 7.66 16.56 17.01
N LEU A 745 8.10 15.39 16.50
CA LEU A 745 7.23 14.25 16.21
C LEU A 745 6.89 13.42 17.47
N PRO A 746 5.64 12.93 17.59
CA PRO A 746 4.56 13.08 16.60
C PRO A 746 3.98 14.49 16.57
N LEU A 747 3.74 15.04 15.38
CA LEU A 747 3.19 16.38 15.18
C LEU A 747 2.00 16.31 14.22
N VAL A 748 0.80 16.51 14.78
CA VAL A 748 -0.46 16.52 14.02
C VAL A 748 -1.25 17.80 14.33
N TYR A 749 -1.98 18.32 13.37
CA TYR A 749 -2.71 19.58 13.51
C TYR A 749 -3.87 19.50 14.53
N ASN A 750 -4.43 18.30 14.75
CA ASN A 750 -5.62 18.04 15.58
C ASN A 750 -5.28 17.54 16.99
N HIS A 751 -4.14 17.92 17.53
CA HIS A 751 -3.73 17.55 18.88
C HIS A 751 -4.68 18.11 19.95
N LYS A 752 -4.63 17.55 21.18
CA LYS A 752 -5.39 18.08 22.31
C LYS A 752 -4.75 19.38 22.81
N PRO A 753 -5.55 20.31 23.40
CA PRO A 753 -5.01 21.54 23.96
C PRO A 753 -4.07 21.25 25.14
N THR A 754 -3.01 22.02 25.21
CA THR A 754 -2.08 22.02 26.34
C THR A 754 -2.25 23.27 27.20
N GLY A 755 -1.97 23.18 28.50
CA GLY A 755 -2.03 24.32 29.41
C GLY A 755 -0.79 25.20 29.36
N ARG A 756 0.23 24.87 28.54
CA ARG A 756 1.55 25.53 28.59
C ARG A 756 2.04 26.02 27.23
N GLY A 757 1.27 25.86 26.18
CA GLY A 757 1.70 26.12 24.79
C GLY A 757 2.44 24.92 24.19
N ASP A 758 2.79 25.03 22.91
CA ASP A 758 3.32 23.93 22.10
C ASP A 758 4.83 24.03 21.88
N ASP A 759 5.45 25.18 22.25
CA ASP A 759 6.87 25.41 22.07
C ASP A 759 7.75 24.63 23.05
N TYR A 760 8.85 24.12 22.53
CA TYR A 760 9.97 23.65 23.35
C TYR A 760 10.82 24.83 23.81
N ASN A 761 11.70 24.59 24.77
CA ASN A 761 12.63 25.63 25.23
C ASN A 761 13.55 26.18 24.12
N ASN A 762 13.90 25.33 23.16
CA ASN A 762 14.88 25.62 22.12
C ASN A 762 14.38 25.36 20.69
N LEU A 763 13.11 25.05 20.52
CA LEU A 763 12.48 24.78 19.22
C LEU A 763 11.02 25.23 19.28
N SER A 764 10.54 25.89 18.24
CA SER A 764 9.11 26.19 18.10
C SER A 764 8.28 24.93 17.94
N GLY A 765 7.06 24.93 18.48
CA GLY A 765 6.03 23.92 18.21
C GLY A 765 5.33 24.09 16.86
N GLU A 766 5.58 25.21 16.15
CA GLU A 766 4.98 25.46 14.85
C GLU A 766 5.57 24.54 13.76
N PRO A 767 4.73 23.99 12.88
CA PRO A 767 5.21 23.18 11.76
C PRO A 767 5.88 24.06 10.68
N MET A 768 6.68 23.44 9.82
CA MET A 768 7.18 24.09 8.60
C MET A 768 6.02 24.37 7.65
N PHE A 769 5.17 23.38 7.41
CA PHE A 769 3.93 23.53 6.67
C PHE A 769 2.80 22.82 7.41
N PRO A 770 1.68 23.50 7.68
CA PRO A 770 0.56 22.90 8.38
C PRO A 770 -0.26 21.98 7.47
N PHE A 771 -1.05 21.09 8.07
CA PHE A 771 -2.09 20.32 7.38
C PHE A 771 -3.00 21.23 6.53
N GLY A 772 -3.33 20.79 5.33
CA GLY A 772 -4.17 21.54 4.39
C GLY A 772 -3.45 22.63 3.61
N TYR A 773 -2.16 22.87 3.85
CA TYR A 773 -1.38 23.90 3.17
C TYR A 773 -1.12 23.58 1.71
N GLY A 774 -1.12 24.60 0.87
CA GLY A 774 -0.74 24.57 -0.54
C GLY A 774 -1.03 25.90 -1.20
N LEU A 775 -0.04 26.42 -1.93
CA LEU A 775 -0.12 27.67 -2.69
C LEU A 775 -0.73 27.44 -4.09
N SER A 776 -1.09 28.52 -4.75
CA SER A 776 -1.58 28.55 -6.13
C SER A 776 -0.85 29.67 -6.89
N TYR A 777 -0.89 29.65 -8.21
CA TYR A 777 -0.45 30.79 -9.05
C TYR A 777 -1.41 31.97 -8.97
N THR A 778 -2.63 31.75 -8.41
CA THR A 778 -3.63 32.78 -8.17
C THR A 778 -3.88 32.96 -6.67
N GLN A 779 -4.73 33.92 -6.30
CA GLN A 779 -5.09 34.23 -4.92
C GLN A 779 -6.60 34.14 -4.72
N PHE A 780 -7.03 33.70 -3.55
CA PHE A 780 -8.43 33.57 -3.18
C PHE A 780 -8.78 34.42 -1.97
N SER A 781 -9.94 35.05 -1.99
CA SER A 781 -10.49 35.85 -0.90
C SER A 781 -11.78 35.22 -0.39
N TYR A 782 -11.89 35.11 0.94
CA TYR A 782 -13.01 34.54 1.67
C TYR A 782 -13.76 35.67 2.37
N ILE A 783 -14.99 35.99 1.94
CA ILE A 783 -15.75 37.14 2.41
C ILE A 783 -17.22 36.80 2.64
N ASN A 784 -17.94 37.70 3.33
CA ASN A 784 -19.41 37.69 3.48
C ASN A 784 -19.96 36.42 4.14
N LEU A 785 -19.34 35.97 5.25
CA LEU A 785 -19.82 34.83 6.04
C LEU A 785 -21.24 35.04 6.52
N LYS A 786 -22.11 34.05 6.31
CA LYS A 786 -23.48 34.00 6.77
C LYS A 786 -23.79 32.66 7.41
N VAL A 787 -24.51 32.68 8.52
CA VAL A 787 -25.10 31.50 9.16
C VAL A 787 -26.61 31.70 9.22
N ASP A 788 -27.37 30.77 8.65
CA ASP A 788 -28.82 30.84 8.58
C ASP A 788 -29.49 30.68 9.95
N ARG A 789 -28.89 29.87 10.83
CA ARG A 789 -29.36 29.60 12.19
C ARG A 789 -28.17 29.52 13.15
N LYS A 790 -28.03 30.55 14.00
CA LYS A 790 -26.97 30.59 15.05
C LYS A 790 -27.29 29.73 16.27
N SER A 791 -28.51 29.20 16.37
CA SER A 791 -28.94 28.35 17.47
C SER A 791 -29.84 27.24 16.94
N ILE A 792 -29.49 26.00 17.19
CA ILE A 792 -30.15 24.79 16.71
C ILE A 792 -30.32 23.77 17.83
N SER A 793 -31.22 22.82 17.69
CA SER A 793 -31.28 21.61 18.51
C SER A 793 -30.36 20.52 17.95
N ARG A 794 -30.13 19.46 18.73
CA ARG A 794 -29.17 18.37 18.38
C ARG A 794 -29.41 17.69 17.02
N ASN A 795 -30.66 17.69 16.56
CA ASN A 795 -31.05 17.01 15.31
C ASN A 795 -31.34 17.99 14.17
N GLU A 796 -31.20 19.29 14.40
CA GLU A 796 -31.38 20.30 13.37
C GLU A 796 -30.07 20.56 12.63
N THR A 797 -30.20 21.11 11.44
CA THR A 797 -29.07 21.50 10.57
C THR A 797 -29.04 23.01 10.45
N ALA A 798 -27.88 23.61 10.67
CA ALA A 798 -27.57 24.95 10.23
C ALA A 798 -26.81 24.93 8.91
N ARG A 799 -26.77 26.05 8.20
CA ARG A 799 -25.96 26.24 7.01
C ARG A 799 -25.04 27.44 7.19
N VAL A 800 -23.76 27.18 6.95
CA VAL A 800 -22.72 28.21 6.90
C VAL A 800 -22.42 28.46 5.43
N SER A 801 -22.49 29.70 4.97
CA SER A 801 -22.19 30.09 3.59
C SER A 801 -21.36 31.36 3.53
N PHE A 802 -20.56 31.51 2.49
CA PHE A 802 -19.69 32.67 2.27
C PHE A 802 -19.38 32.81 0.77
N GLU A 803 -18.81 33.93 0.38
CA GLU A 803 -18.35 34.17 -0.98
C GLU A 803 -16.84 33.86 -1.07
N LEU A 804 -16.48 33.00 -2.04
CA LEU A 804 -15.11 32.71 -2.42
C LEU A 804 -14.82 33.42 -3.75
N LYS A 805 -13.82 34.31 -3.79
CA LYS A 805 -13.45 35.06 -4.98
C LYS A 805 -12.00 34.74 -5.37
N ASN A 806 -11.78 34.45 -6.63
CA ASN A 806 -10.46 34.46 -7.24
C ASN A 806 -10.05 35.91 -7.53
N THR A 807 -9.02 36.41 -6.86
CA THR A 807 -8.55 37.80 -6.96
C THR A 807 -7.30 37.95 -7.81
N GLY A 808 -6.73 36.88 -8.34
CA GLY A 808 -5.56 36.92 -9.21
C GLY A 808 -5.89 36.71 -10.68
N ASP A 809 -4.86 36.51 -11.49
CA ASP A 809 -4.90 36.53 -12.95
C ASP A 809 -5.02 35.14 -13.60
N TYR A 810 -4.94 34.06 -12.82
CA TYR A 810 -5.04 32.69 -13.31
C TYR A 810 -6.33 32.03 -12.86
N ASP A 811 -6.94 31.23 -13.74
CA ASP A 811 -7.98 30.28 -13.32
C ASP A 811 -7.40 29.27 -12.33
N GLY A 812 -8.16 28.84 -11.33
CA GLY A 812 -7.63 27.91 -10.34
C GLY A 812 -8.70 27.26 -9.47
N ASP A 813 -8.30 26.15 -8.86
CA ASP A 813 -9.09 25.48 -7.85
C ASP A 813 -8.62 25.89 -6.46
N GLU A 814 -9.57 26.15 -5.58
CA GLU A 814 -9.32 26.26 -4.14
C GLU A 814 -10.00 25.11 -3.39
N VAL A 815 -9.29 24.54 -2.44
CA VAL A 815 -9.85 23.57 -1.48
C VAL A 815 -10.23 24.31 -0.22
N VAL A 816 -11.51 24.61 -0.11
CA VAL A 816 -12.08 25.23 1.08
C VAL A 816 -12.26 24.19 2.18
N GLN A 817 -11.76 24.48 3.38
CA GLN A 817 -11.74 23.57 4.52
C GLN A 817 -12.58 24.14 5.67
N LEU A 818 -13.54 23.35 6.17
CA LEU A 818 -14.34 23.67 7.35
C LEU A 818 -13.82 22.89 8.54
N TYR A 819 -13.38 23.62 9.55
CA TYR A 819 -12.92 23.08 10.83
C TYR A 819 -13.91 23.40 11.94
N MET A 820 -13.98 22.54 12.93
CA MET A 820 -14.84 22.69 14.11
C MET A 820 -14.07 22.47 15.41
N ARG A 821 -14.53 23.17 16.43
CA ARG A 821 -14.15 22.96 17.82
C ARG A 821 -15.29 23.30 18.77
N PRO A 822 -15.68 22.45 19.75
CA PRO A 822 -16.53 22.87 20.85
C PRO A 822 -15.75 23.87 21.72
N LEU A 823 -16.41 24.92 22.20
CA LEU A 823 -15.75 25.90 23.08
C LEU A 823 -15.58 25.39 24.52
N LEU A 824 -16.50 24.55 24.96
CA LEU A 824 -16.45 23.81 26.21
C LEU A 824 -16.88 22.37 25.99
N SER A 825 -16.26 21.46 26.68
CA SER A 825 -16.56 20.03 26.68
C SER A 825 -16.12 19.40 27.99
N ASP A 826 -16.74 18.29 28.39
CA ASP A 826 -16.37 17.51 29.58
C ASP A 826 -15.00 16.85 29.45
N LEU A 827 -14.53 16.65 28.22
CA LEU A 827 -13.20 16.14 27.89
C LEU A 827 -12.45 17.13 27.00
N ALA A 828 -11.13 17.15 27.11
CA ALA A 828 -10.28 17.87 26.18
C ALA A 828 -10.55 17.36 24.75
N GLN A 829 -11.07 18.23 23.89
CA GLN A 829 -11.28 17.95 22.47
C GLN A 829 -10.11 18.48 21.63
N PRO A 830 -9.92 18.00 20.40
CA PRO A 830 -8.90 18.55 19.51
C PRO A 830 -8.99 20.08 19.39
N VAL A 831 -7.85 20.76 19.35
CA VAL A 831 -7.79 22.22 19.16
C VAL A 831 -8.50 22.63 17.87
N LEU A 832 -8.53 21.72 16.90
CA LEU A 832 -9.12 21.91 15.59
C LEU A 832 -9.41 20.53 14.97
N ALA A 833 -10.56 20.33 14.36
CA ALA A 833 -10.91 19.10 13.64
C ALA A 833 -11.55 19.42 12.28
N LEU A 834 -10.99 18.91 11.21
CA LEU A 834 -11.60 18.99 9.87
C LEU A 834 -12.96 18.26 9.88
N ARG A 835 -14.00 18.89 9.33
CA ARG A 835 -15.36 18.33 9.33
C ARG A 835 -16.04 18.38 7.96
N ALA A 836 -15.52 19.21 7.06
CA ALA A 836 -15.95 19.27 5.67
C ALA A 836 -14.88 19.95 4.82
N PHE A 837 -14.90 19.66 3.53
CA PHE A 837 -14.11 20.40 2.55
C PHE A 837 -14.87 20.41 1.20
N GLU A 838 -14.50 21.37 0.35
CA GLU A 838 -15.04 21.47 -1.01
C GLU A 838 -13.95 22.02 -1.94
N ARG A 839 -13.71 21.33 -3.06
CA ARG A 839 -12.86 21.83 -4.13
C ARG A 839 -13.69 22.68 -5.09
N VAL A 840 -13.32 23.95 -5.24
CA VAL A 840 -14.07 24.93 -6.01
C VAL A 840 -13.21 25.51 -7.13
N HIS A 841 -13.60 25.28 -8.38
CA HIS A 841 -12.95 25.92 -9.53
C HIS A 841 -13.49 27.35 -9.73
N LEU A 842 -12.59 28.33 -9.90
CA LEU A 842 -12.92 29.74 -10.20
C LEU A 842 -12.04 30.26 -11.32
N LYS A 843 -12.67 30.92 -12.28
CA LYS A 843 -11.95 31.73 -13.26
C LYS A 843 -11.33 32.95 -12.60
N ALA A 844 -10.34 33.56 -13.24
CA ALA A 844 -9.78 34.83 -12.80
C ALA A 844 -10.89 35.87 -12.61
N GLY A 845 -10.96 36.51 -11.44
CA GLY A 845 -11.99 37.50 -11.07
C GLY A 845 -13.35 36.90 -10.67
N GLU A 846 -13.60 35.60 -10.83
CA GLU A 846 -14.89 34.97 -10.53
C GLU A 846 -15.15 34.88 -9.02
N THR A 847 -16.44 34.99 -8.64
CA THR A 847 -16.94 34.80 -7.28
C THR A 847 -17.99 33.70 -7.27
N LYS A 848 -17.90 32.77 -6.34
CA LYS A 848 -18.90 31.73 -6.08
C LYS A 848 -19.32 31.71 -4.61
N VAL A 849 -20.58 31.35 -4.35
CA VAL A 849 -21.06 31.08 -2.99
C VAL A 849 -20.76 29.62 -2.65
N VAL A 850 -19.99 29.41 -1.58
CA VAL A 850 -19.73 28.10 -1.01
C VAL A 850 -20.55 27.92 0.26
N SER A 851 -21.07 26.72 0.51
CA SER A 851 -21.88 26.50 1.70
C SER A 851 -21.71 25.09 2.26
N PHE A 852 -21.57 25.01 3.57
CA PHE A 852 -21.50 23.76 4.34
C PHE A 852 -22.74 23.54 5.18
N LYS A 853 -23.23 22.31 5.23
CA LYS A 853 -24.18 21.88 6.25
C LYS A 853 -23.46 21.70 7.57
N VAL A 854 -24.02 22.19 8.65
CA VAL A 854 -23.56 21.95 10.02
C VAL A 854 -24.67 21.16 10.72
N ASP A 855 -24.53 19.86 10.67
CA ASP A 855 -25.45 18.88 11.23
C ASP A 855 -24.76 18.05 12.34
N LYS A 856 -25.41 16.96 12.76
CA LYS A 856 -24.86 16.07 13.79
C LYS A 856 -23.49 15.52 13.43
N ASP A 857 -23.21 15.22 12.15
CA ASP A 857 -21.95 14.61 11.72
C ASP A 857 -20.78 15.60 11.81
N VAL A 858 -21.05 16.89 11.60
CA VAL A 858 -20.09 17.98 11.81
C VAL A 858 -19.88 18.26 13.30
N LEU A 859 -20.96 18.24 14.12
CA LEU A 859 -20.93 18.70 15.51
C LEU A 859 -20.59 17.63 16.54
N GLN A 860 -20.71 16.34 16.21
CA GLN A 860 -20.47 15.27 17.17
C GLN A 860 -19.02 15.23 17.64
N THR A 861 -18.84 14.96 18.92
CA THR A 861 -17.56 14.74 19.59
C THR A 861 -17.60 13.46 20.42
N LEU A 862 -16.45 12.88 20.68
CA LEU A 862 -16.36 11.67 21.49
C LEU A 862 -16.45 12.04 22.98
N ASP A 863 -17.37 11.38 23.71
CA ASP A 863 -17.55 11.59 25.16
C ASP A 863 -16.72 10.62 26.02
N SER A 864 -16.80 10.74 27.35
CA SER A 864 -16.09 9.88 28.31
C SER A 864 -16.49 8.39 28.25
N GLU A 865 -17.61 8.06 27.62
CA GLU A 865 -18.08 6.68 27.40
C GLU A 865 -17.64 6.12 26.04
N ASN A 866 -16.83 6.87 25.29
CA ASN A 866 -16.40 6.58 23.93
C ASN A 866 -17.58 6.49 22.94
N VAL A 867 -18.58 7.37 23.13
CA VAL A 867 -19.74 7.49 22.24
C VAL A 867 -19.70 8.85 21.53
N TRP A 868 -19.86 8.83 20.20
CA TRP A 868 -19.98 10.05 19.42
C TRP A 868 -21.35 10.69 19.63
N ARG A 869 -21.39 11.91 20.19
CA ARG A 869 -22.61 12.64 20.53
C ARG A 869 -22.48 14.13 20.22
N VAL A 870 -23.61 14.76 19.94
CA VAL A 870 -23.71 16.22 19.91
C VAL A 870 -24.10 16.69 21.32
N ALA A 871 -23.17 17.32 22.05
CA ALA A 871 -23.42 17.90 23.35
C ALA A 871 -24.07 19.31 23.20
N PRO A 872 -24.92 19.75 24.15
CA PRO A 872 -25.35 21.14 24.17
C PRO A 872 -24.15 22.06 24.47
N GLY A 873 -24.11 23.23 23.83
CA GLY A 873 -23.01 24.18 24.02
C GLY A 873 -22.71 24.97 22.75
N GLU A 874 -21.65 25.76 22.80
CA GLU A 874 -21.18 26.54 21.66
C GLU A 874 -20.08 25.81 20.90
N TYR A 875 -20.21 25.81 19.59
CA TYR A 875 -19.30 25.23 18.63
C TYR A 875 -18.77 26.32 17.70
N ARG A 876 -17.46 26.41 17.58
CA ARG A 876 -16.81 27.33 16.64
C ARG A 876 -16.59 26.67 15.31
N MET A 877 -17.20 27.24 14.27
CA MET A 877 -16.94 26.91 12.88
C MET A 877 -15.84 27.84 12.37
N MET A 878 -14.83 27.27 11.72
CA MET A 878 -13.69 28.01 11.16
C MET A 878 -13.47 27.56 9.72
N ILE A 879 -13.37 28.51 8.81
CA ILE A 879 -13.25 28.23 7.37
C ILE A 879 -11.96 28.87 6.85
N GLY A 880 -11.21 28.11 6.08
CA GLY A 880 -9.95 28.56 5.53
C GLY A 880 -9.41 27.66 4.45
N SER A 881 -8.15 27.91 4.10
CA SER A 881 -7.37 27.15 3.11
C SER A 881 -6.41 26.14 3.73
N SER A 882 -6.24 26.14 5.05
CA SER A 882 -5.43 25.18 5.81
C SER A 882 -5.79 25.24 7.31
N SER A 883 -5.23 24.35 8.11
CA SER A 883 -5.41 24.33 9.58
C SER A 883 -4.87 25.59 10.29
N LYS A 884 -4.01 26.36 9.65
CA LYS A 884 -3.48 27.64 10.18
C LYS A 884 -4.09 28.87 9.48
N ALA A 885 -4.43 28.80 8.20
CA ALA A 885 -5.00 29.90 7.43
C ALA A 885 -6.53 29.88 7.51
N LEU A 886 -7.08 30.34 8.64
CA LEU A 886 -8.50 30.34 8.99
C LEU A 886 -9.05 31.77 8.88
N TYR A 887 -9.69 32.09 7.76
CA TYR A 887 -10.12 33.45 7.39
C TYR A 887 -11.47 33.83 8.00
N LEU A 888 -12.40 32.89 8.11
CA LEU A 888 -13.77 33.14 8.60
C LEU A 888 -14.07 32.29 9.83
N LYS A 889 -14.72 32.90 10.83
CA LYS A 889 -15.06 32.23 12.10
C LYS A 889 -16.45 32.65 12.56
N GLU A 890 -17.27 31.70 13.01
CA GLU A 890 -18.59 31.95 13.59
C GLU A 890 -18.95 30.87 14.61
N ASN A 891 -19.72 31.21 15.62
CA ASN A 891 -20.20 30.27 16.62
C ASN A 891 -21.63 29.82 16.32
N ILE A 892 -21.91 28.53 16.55
CA ILE A 892 -23.24 27.94 16.53
C ILE A 892 -23.52 27.34 17.89
N THR A 893 -24.69 27.67 18.45
CA THR A 893 -25.13 27.17 19.76
C THR A 893 -26.06 25.97 19.56
N VAL A 894 -25.75 24.85 20.18
CA VAL A 894 -26.63 23.67 20.27
C VAL A 894 -27.38 23.76 21.58
N LYS A 895 -28.71 23.83 21.50
CA LYS A 895 -29.61 23.84 22.64
C LYS A 895 -29.68 22.46 23.33
N PRO A 896 -29.99 22.41 24.65
CA PRO A 896 -30.23 21.17 25.38
C PRO A 896 -31.24 20.22 24.75
#